data_cc188dd7d0c3616c00c74d1434b9b005
#
_entry.id   cc188dd7d0c3616c00c74d1434b9b005
#
_cell.length_a   1.000
_cell.length_b   1.000
_cell.length_c   1.000
_cell.angle_alpha   90.00
_cell.angle_beta   90.00
_cell.angle_gamma   90.00
#
_symmetry.space_group_name_H-M   'P 1'
#
loop_
_entity.id
_entity.type
_entity.pdbx_description
1 polymer ?
#
loop_
_entity_poly.entity_id
_entity_poly.type
_entity_poly.pdbx_seq_one_letter_code
_entity_poly.pdbx_strand_id
1 'polypeptide(L)'
;MTLPSPVFEDPIVFVLGVARSGTTLLRLMLAGHPRLFCPPEMVLAPFETMAERHALLERRFWEKGGLRRTFIELEGLDVAAAKQRVADLTALGVDDVYRLLNQQIGDRVLVDKCPHLCNYPSAIRRLGAWFPNARFLWIVRNPGSVIRSLQNVNMSEALFEGSDYTTAEQLWRGGNQAIAACVAELPKRRWLRIRYEDLVTAPAPTMREVCGLLELEYDDALIQPYEGDRMRSGPKGARAVGDPNTSTRARIEPELADRWLSGFDHRSVDAQTKALAREYGYDLDSIPLPGLSEVSRVMSEVLADVAKLEATIDLPDDLHNLEGRRFLLRMLFATVETFTEYSDADWPRFHAVIGPTRKMFGDCPDADVVRTRLSLGAGRRYRVSGRIPPGTVYVGCLLHRRGGKIGAHLNDAAIVRDADGRFELLVSAEEIEAGPGVTALKGEGDETELVIRQYFGQREAEAPIELEVELLGEQRIAPPLDPDTYAKGLRNAGRMLATIVERSLMFYKFVTAGGLPIKQFHSGSGERLFPTPDNHYQVCWYRFGPDQAFVVRGKLPQARYFSLCLYNVWLESFDYTRHQICLNHTQIQADSNGEFTVVLCDRDPGVGNWLDTSGHNAGYILARSLLHEGDAPPLRTQTVWMSELSDALAGDQAS
;
A
#
# COMPACT_ATOMS: atom_id res chain seq x y z
N MET A 1 -31.72 26.12 28.78
CA MET A 1 -30.73 26.47 29.82
C MET A 1 -29.96 25.18 30.12
N THR A 2 -28.86 24.96 29.46
CA THR A 2 -27.92 23.90 29.80
C THR A 2 -27.19 24.30 31.08
N LEU A 3 -27.29 23.48 32.12
CA LEU A 3 -26.53 23.68 33.36
C LEU A 3 -25.02 23.70 32.97
N PRO A 4 -24.23 24.61 33.57
CA PRO A 4 -22.78 24.60 33.32
C PRO A 4 -22.24 23.28 33.81
N SER A 5 -21.52 22.56 32.93
CA SER A 5 -20.81 21.33 33.32
C SER A 5 -19.90 21.62 34.50
N PRO A 6 -19.88 20.79 35.55
CA PRO A 6 -19.05 21.02 36.72
C PRO A 6 -17.57 21.07 36.29
N VAL A 7 -16.86 22.09 36.76
CA VAL A 7 -15.45 22.30 36.52
C VAL A 7 -14.67 21.13 37.13
N PHE A 8 -13.82 20.46 36.31
CA PHE A 8 -12.99 19.36 36.75
C PHE A 8 -11.63 19.91 37.17
N GLU A 9 -11.24 19.68 38.42
CA GLU A 9 -10.03 20.30 39.01
C GLU A 9 -8.74 19.46 38.77
N ASP A 10 -8.86 18.16 38.47
CA ASP A 10 -7.68 17.31 38.27
C ASP A 10 -6.92 17.66 36.98
N PRO A 11 -5.60 17.70 37.02
CA PRO A 11 -4.82 18.04 35.85
C PRO A 11 -4.86 16.90 34.80
N ILE A 12 -5.11 17.27 33.54
CA ILE A 12 -4.95 16.38 32.38
C ILE A 12 -3.93 17.00 31.44
N VAL A 13 -3.10 16.19 30.81
CA VAL A 13 -2.15 16.63 29.79
C VAL A 13 -2.65 16.19 28.41
N PHE A 14 -2.82 17.13 27.51
CA PHE A 14 -3.16 16.88 26.11
C PHE A 14 -1.93 17.07 25.22
N VAL A 15 -1.53 16.03 24.49
CA VAL A 15 -0.46 16.10 23.50
C VAL A 15 -1.07 16.44 22.15
N LEU A 16 -0.82 17.65 21.68
CA LEU A 16 -1.26 18.20 20.40
C LEU A 16 -0.14 18.13 19.37
N GLY A 17 -0.51 18.03 18.10
CA GLY A 17 0.41 18.07 16.98
C GLY A 17 -0.22 17.45 15.74
N VAL A 18 0.26 17.84 14.58
CA VAL A 18 -0.15 17.19 13.33
C VAL A 18 0.35 15.75 13.32
N ALA A 19 -0.39 14.85 12.73
CA ALA A 19 0.04 13.46 12.56
C ALA A 19 1.46 13.40 11.96
N ARG A 20 2.29 12.47 12.42
CA ARG A 20 3.71 12.29 12.03
C ARG A 20 4.69 13.34 12.59
N SER A 21 4.24 14.22 13.47
CA SER A 21 5.13 15.20 14.15
C SER A 21 5.90 14.62 15.35
N GLY A 22 5.77 13.32 15.66
CA GLY A 22 6.49 12.70 16.79
C GLY A 22 5.69 12.60 18.08
N THR A 23 4.37 12.80 18.04
CA THR A 23 3.47 12.69 19.19
C THR A 23 3.57 11.34 19.91
N THR A 24 3.82 10.24 19.18
CA THR A 24 4.00 8.90 19.77
C THR A 24 5.30 8.81 20.56
N LEU A 25 6.42 9.37 20.06
CA LEU A 25 7.67 9.41 20.79
C LEU A 25 7.50 10.20 22.09
N LEU A 26 6.92 11.41 22.02
CA LEU A 26 6.66 12.23 23.21
C LEU A 26 5.82 11.48 24.24
N ARG A 27 4.75 10.79 23.81
CA ARG A 27 3.94 9.95 24.70
C ARG A 27 4.76 8.86 25.40
N LEU A 28 5.63 8.16 24.66
CA LEU A 28 6.48 7.11 25.22
C LEU A 28 7.51 7.66 26.18
N MET A 29 8.05 8.84 25.93
CA MET A 29 8.92 9.53 26.87
C MET A 29 8.17 9.87 28.14
N LEU A 30 6.99 10.52 28.05
CA LEU A 30 6.14 10.83 29.19
C LEU A 30 5.74 9.59 30.01
N ALA A 31 5.50 8.47 29.34
CA ALA A 31 5.17 7.19 29.98
C ALA A 31 6.30 6.61 30.84
N GLY A 32 7.51 7.17 30.79
CA GLY A 32 8.60 6.85 31.70
C GLY A 32 8.44 7.44 33.09
N HIS A 33 7.68 8.51 33.24
CA HIS A 33 7.54 9.21 34.52
C HIS A 33 6.50 8.51 35.42
N PRO A 34 6.82 8.19 36.68
CA PRO A 34 5.94 7.41 37.56
C PRO A 34 4.62 8.12 37.90
N ARG A 35 4.61 9.46 37.86
CA ARG A 35 3.41 10.27 38.11
C ARG A 35 2.53 10.48 36.87
N LEU A 36 2.87 9.92 35.71
CA LEU A 36 2.10 10.06 34.47
C LEU A 36 1.50 8.72 34.04
N PHE A 37 0.28 8.76 33.57
CA PHE A 37 -0.40 7.63 32.94
C PHE A 37 -0.66 7.99 31.47
N CYS A 38 0.04 7.33 30.55
CA CYS A 38 0.11 7.71 29.15
C CYS A 38 -0.43 6.57 28.24
N PRO A 39 -1.75 6.38 28.12
CA PRO A 39 -2.34 5.35 27.29
C PRO A 39 -2.05 5.59 25.79
N PRO A 40 -2.27 4.58 24.93
CA PRO A 40 -2.29 4.76 23.49
C PRO A 40 -3.42 5.70 23.06
N GLU A 41 -3.47 6.05 21.77
CA GLU A 41 -4.51 6.93 21.23
C GLU A 41 -5.91 6.41 21.56
N MET A 42 -6.57 7.08 22.53
CA MET A 42 -7.93 6.72 22.95
C MET A 42 -8.98 7.23 21.98
N VAL A 43 -8.65 8.28 21.22
CA VAL A 43 -9.54 8.99 20.28
C VAL A 43 -10.84 9.41 20.96
N LEU A 44 -10.71 10.07 22.10
CA LEU A 44 -11.82 10.64 22.89
C LEU A 44 -12.03 12.11 22.57
N ALA A 45 -10.96 12.87 22.61
CA ALA A 45 -10.94 14.33 22.59
C ALA A 45 -11.71 15.01 21.44
N PRO A 46 -11.79 14.48 20.20
CA PRO A 46 -12.56 15.08 19.11
C PRO A 46 -14.08 15.15 19.38
N PHE A 47 -14.62 14.27 20.21
CA PHE A 47 -16.07 14.07 20.39
C PHE A 47 -16.61 14.68 21.68
N GLU A 48 -17.92 14.90 21.71
CA GLU A 48 -18.66 15.30 22.91
C GLU A 48 -19.23 14.07 23.64
N THR A 49 -19.66 13.06 22.87
CA THR A 49 -20.28 11.85 23.40
C THR A 49 -19.57 10.58 22.92
N MET A 50 -19.67 9.52 23.71
CA MET A 50 -19.18 8.21 23.32
C MET A 50 -19.98 7.61 22.16
N ALA A 51 -21.25 7.99 22.00
CA ALA A 51 -22.07 7.57 20.86
C ALA A 51 -21.51 8.10 19.54
N GLU A 52 -21.14 9.39 19.46
CA GLU A 52 -20.48 10.00 18.29
C GLU A 52 -19.13 9.30 17.97
N ARG A 53 -18.34 9.08 19.03
CA ARG A 53 -17.07 8.36 18.89
C ARG A 53 -17.27 6.96 18.32
N HIS A 54 -18.23 6.20 18.83
CA HIS A 54 -18.50 4.84 18.36
C HIS A 54 -18.99 4.84 16.91
N ALA A 55 -19.90 5.73 16.54
CA ALA A 55 -20.42 5.84 15.18
C ALA A 55 -19.31 6.11 14.14
N LEU A 56 -18.34 6.98 14.47
CA LEU A 56 -17.20 7.23 13.59
C LEU A 56 -16.27 6.01 13.53
N LEU A 57 -15.91 5.42 14.68
CA LEU A 57 -14.94 4.35 14.76
C LEU A 57 -15.49 3.00 14.31
N GLU A 58 -16.80 2.83 14.11
CA GLU A 58 -17.35 1.64 13.45
C GLU A 58 -16.77 1.44 12.05
N ARG A 59 -16.48 2.51 11.34
CA ARG A 59 -15.87 2.52 10.01
C ARG A 59 -14.33 2.42 10.04
N ARG A 60 -13.69 2.53 11.22
CA ARG A 60 -12.24 2.62 11.41
C ARG A 60 -11.72 1.57 12.37
N PHE A 61 -11.46 0.41 11.84
CA PHE A 61 -11.07 -0.77 12.60
C PHE A 61 -9.80 -0.57 13.47
N TRP A 62 -8.80 0.15 12.98
CA TRP A 62 -7.48 0.30 13.64
C TRP A 62 -7.48 1.29 14.81
N GLU A 63 -8.40 2.22 14.87
CA GLU A 63 -8.46 3.26 15.92
C GLU A 63 -9.18 2.79 17.20
N LYS A 64 -9.81 1.61 17.13
CA LYS A 64 -10.58 1.05 18.27
C LYS A 64 -9.70 0.53 19.42
N GLY A 65 -8.38 0.37 19.18
CA GLY A 65 -7.50 -0.35 20.11
C GLY A 65 -7.07 0.43 21.35
N GLY A 66 -6.93 1.76 21.26
CA GLY A 66 -6.32 2.57 22.33
C GLY A 66 -7.11 2.56 23.64
N LEU A 67 -8.40 2.92 23.60
CA LEU A 67 -9.24 2.92 24.79
C LEU A 67 -9.42 1.51 25.39
N ARG A 68 -9.51 0.48 24.56
CA ARG A 68 -9.53 -0.92 25.04
C ARG A 68 -8.25 -1.28 25.77
N ARG A 69 -7.09 -0.91 25.22
CA ARG A 69 -5.79 -1.16 25.86
C ARG A 69 -5.69 -0.44 27.21
N THR A 70 -6.28 0.75 27.30
CA THR A 70 -6.36 1.51 28.57
C THR A 70 -7.11 0.73 29.65
N PHE A 71 -8.28 0.18 29.34
CA PHE A 71 -9.04 -0.61 30.31
C PHE A 71 -8.41 -1.98 30.62
N ILE A 72 -7.75 -2.61 29.66
CA ILE A 72 -6.95 -3.81 29.92
C ILE A 72 -5.87 -3.51 30.97
N GLU A 73 -5.20 -2.37 30.84
CA GLU A 73 -4.15 -1.95 31.78
C GLU A 73 -4.69 -1.58 33.16
N LEU A 74 -5.80 -0.86 33.21
CA LEU A 74 -6.36 -0.34 34.47
C LEU A 74 -7.16 -1.37 35.24
N GLU A 75 -7.94 -2.18 34.55
CA GLU A 75 -8.92 -3.11 35.15
C GLU A 75 -8.50 -4.59 35.05
N GLY A 76 -7.35 -4.88 34.40
CA GLY A 76 -6.86 -6.26 34.22
C GLY A 76 -7.73 -7.12 33.29
N LEU A 77 -8.52 -6.49 32.41
CA LEU A 77 -9.50 -7.17 31.56
C LEU A 77 -8.85 -7.96 30.43
N ASP A 78 -9.50 -9.01 29.99
CA ASP A 78 -9.19 -9.62 28.69
C ASP A 78 -9.73 -8.76 27.54
N VAL A 79 -9.38 -9.14 26.28
CA VAL A 79 -9.74 -8.37 25.08
C VAL A 79 -11.26 -8.28 24.86
N ALA A 80 -11.99 -9.36 25.20
CA ALA A 80 -13.44 -9.42 25.01
C ALA A 80 -14.16 -8.55 26.06
N ALA A 81 -13.76 -8.66 27.32
CA ALA A 81 -14.28 -7.85 28.41
C ALA A 81 -13.97 -6.36 28.20
N ALA A 82 -12.75 -6.01 27.75
CA ALA A 82 -12.40 -4.63 27.42
C ALA A 82 -13.22 -4.08 26.24
N LYS A 83 -13.55 -4.91 25.25
CA LYS A 83 -14.44 -4.53 24.16
C LYS A 83 -15.85 -4.21 24.69
N GLN A 84 -16.38 -5.06 25.56
CA GLN A 84 -17.69 -4.85 26.18
C GLN A 84 -17.66 -3.60 27.07
N ARG A 85 -16.62 -3.46 27.90
CA ARG A 85 -16.43 -2.27 28.76
C ARG A 85 -16.49 -0.96 28.01
N VAL A 86 -15.84 -0.89 26.83
CA VAL A 86 -15.90 0.31 25.97
C VAL A 86 -17.31 0.50 25.38
N ALA A 87 -18.01 -0.58 25.02
CA ALA A 87 -19.36 -0.50 24.49
C ALA A 87 -20.36 0.01 25.56
N ASP A 88 -20.18 -0.38 26.83
CA ASP A 88 -21.03 0.04 27.95
C ASP A 88 -20.95 1.55 28.22
N LEU A 89 -19.91 2.24 27.71
CA LEU A 89 -19.76 3.69 27.86
C LEU A 89 -20.58 4.51 26.85
N THR A 90 -21.31 3.88 25.93
CA THR A 90 -21.98 4.57 24.80
C THR A 90 -22.91 5.70 25.23
N ALA A 91 -23.54 5.59 26.41
CA ALA A 91 -24.45 6.60 26.93
C ALA A 91 -23.76 7.79 27.63
N LEU A 92 -22.44 7.74 27.82
CA LEU A 92 -21.69 8.77 28.56
C LEU A 92 -21.22 9.91 27.66
N GLY A 93 -21.01 11.07 28.26
CA GLY A 93 -20.19 12.14 27.72
C GLY A 93 -18.71 11.75 27.71
N VAL A 94 -17.95 12.32 26.80
CA VAL A 94 -16.50 12.10 26.75
C VAL A 94 -15.80 12.66 27.99
N ASP A 95 -16.28 13.78 28.52
CA ASP A 95 -15.82 14.37 29.79
C ASP A 95 -16.02 13.41 30.98
N ASP A 96 -17.15 12.69 31.03
CA ASP A 96 -17.37 11.66 32.04
C ASP A 96 -16.39 10.50 31.95
N VAL A 97 -16.02 10.11 30.72
CA VAL A 97 -15.00 9.06 30.53
C VAL A 97 -13.63 9.54 31.00
N TYR A 98 -13.25 10.79 30.74
CA TYR A 98 -12.01 11.35 31.30
C TYR A 98 -12.01 11.37 32.82
N ARG A 99 -13.14 11.74 33.47
CA ARG A 99 -13.29 11.68 34.93
C ARG A 99 -13.15 10.25 35.46
N LEU A 100 -13.83 9.30 34.81
CA LEU A 100 -13.73 7.89 35.15
C LEU A 100 -12.28 7.39 35.10
N LEU A 101 -11.55 7.71 34.04
CA LEU A 101 -10.15 7.33 33.89
C LEU A 101 -9.27 7.98 34.99
N ASN A 102 -9.46 9.27 35.26
CA ASN A 102 -8.71 9.95 36.31
C ASN A 102 -8.94 9.35 37.70
N GLN A 103 -10.16 8.94 38.03
CA GLN A 103 -10.44 8.22 39.27
C GLN A 103 -9.71 6.88 39.39
N GLN A 104 -9.53 6.18 38.27
CA GLN A 104 -8.89 4.86 38.26
C GLN A 104 -7.36 4.92 38.31
N ILE A 105 -6.75 6.01 37.83
CA ILE A 105 -5.29 6.14 37.80
C ILE A 105 -4.67 6.61 39.13
N GLY A 106 -5.49 6.99 40.12
CA GLY A 106 -5.04 7.47 41.43
C GLY A 106 -4.26 8.79 41.35
N ASP A 107 -3.14 8.91 42.04
CA ASP A 107 -2.33 10.14 42.10
C ASP A 107 -1.55 10.47 40.82
N ARG A 108 -1.74 9.71 39.74
CA ARG A 108 -1.09 9.96 38.45
C ARG A 108 -1.88 10.98 37.63
N VAL A 109 -1.21 11.65 36.72
CA VAL A 109 -1.81 12.58 35.77
C VAL A 109 -2.05 11.86 34.44
N LEU A 110 -3.28 11.92 33.95
CA LEU A 110 -3.65 11.36 32.64
C LEU A 110 -3.03 12.17 31.50
N VAL A 111 -2.39 11.48 30.58
CA VAL A 111 -1.86 12.07 29.34
C VAL A 111 -2.61 11.52 28.14
N ASP A 112 -3.41 12.33 27.47
CA ASP A 112 -4.08 11.93 26.23
C ASP A 112 -3.37 12.49 25.00
N LYS A 113 -3.01 11.60 24.07
CA LYS A 113 -2.36 11.92 22.80
C LYS A 113 -3.31 11.64 21.64
N CYS A 114 -3.78 12.69 20.97
CA CYS A 114 -4.66 12.60 19.83
C CYS A 114 -4.21 13.54 18.70
N PRO A 115 -3.45 13.05 17.71
CA PRO A 115 -2.97 13.90 16.61
C PRO A 115 -4.10 14.43 15.71
N HIS A 116 -5.27 13.79 15.73
CA HIS A 116 -6.45 14.26 15.00
C HIS A 116 -7.03 15.57 15.52
N LEU A 117 -6.71 15.97 16.74
CA LEU A 117 -7.21 17.24 17.32
C LEU A 117 -6.87 18.47 16.49
N CYS A 118 -5.81 18.43 15.70
CA CYS A 118 -5.48 19.52 14.78
C CYS A 118 -6.59 19.81 13.74
N ASN A 119 -7.46 18.84 13.47
CA ASN A 119 -8.61 18.97 12.57
C ASN A 119 -9.89 19.46 13.29
N TYR A 120 -9.87 19.51 14.63
CA TYR A 120 -11.02 19.85 15.47
C TYR A 120 -10.71 20.99 16.44
N PRO A 121 -10.50 22.24 15.94
CA PRO A 121 -10.15 23.38 16.80
C PRO A 121 -11.20 23.64 17.91
N SER A 122 -12.48 23.41 17.62
CA SER A 122 -13.55 23.52 18.62
C SER A 122 -13.37 22.53 19.79
N ALA A 123 -12.87 21.33 19.50
CA ALA A 123 -12.57 20.34 20.53
C ALA A 123 -11.41 20.79 21.43
N ILE A 124 -10.35 21.39 20.89
CA ILE A 124 -9.24 21.93 21.70
C ILE A 124 -9.76 23.02 22.67
N ARG A 125 -10.60 23.95 22.19
CA ARG A 125 -11.24 24.99 23.03
C ARG A 125 -12.13 24.37 24.11
N ARG A 126 -12.93 23.38 23.73
CA ARG A 126 -13.81 22.64 24.63
C ARG A 126 -13.03 21.95 25.75
N LEU A 127 -11.93 21.27 25.43
CA LEU A 127 -11.05 20.64 26.42
C LEU A 127 -10.46 21.69 27.37
N GLY A 128 -10.06 22.85 26.84
CA GLY A 128 -9.59 23.98 27.65
C GLY A 128 -10.62 24.52 28.63
N ALA A 129 -11.90 24.48 28.27
CA ALA A 129 -13.03 24.88 29.09
C ALA A 129 -13.46 23.80 30.08
N TRP A 130 -13.53 22.52 29.65
CA TRP A 130 -13.89 21.41 30.54
C TRP A 130 -12.87 21.18 31.65
N PHE A 131 -11.56 21.38 31.34
CA PHE A 131 -10.46 21.10 32.24
C PHE A 131 -9.57 22.34 32.45
N PRO A 132 -9.96 23.27 33.38
CA PRO A 132 -9.23 24.52 33.59
C PRO A 132 -7.76 24.33 33.99
N ASN A 133 -7.44 23.19 34.63
CA ASN A 133 -6.09 22.85 35.06
C ASN A 133 -5.33 22.02 34.02
N ALA A 134 -5.94 21.72 32.86
CA ALA A 134 -5.25 20.98 31.80
C ALA A 134 -4.01 21.71 31.29
N ARG A 135 -2.98 20.92 30.94
CA ARG A 135 -1.76 21.37 30.27
C ARG A 135 -1.75 20.83 28.83
N PHE A 136 -1.23 21.62 27.91
CA PHE A 136 -1.18 21.29 26.48
C PHE A 136 0.28 21.26 26.02
N LEU A 137 0.74 20.11 25.55
CA LEU A 137 2.05 19.91 24.94
C LEU A 137 1.88 19.88 23.42
N TRP A 138 2.27 20.94 22.76
CA TRP A 138 2.17 21.06 21.31
C TRP A 138 3.50 20.73 20.65
N ILE A 139 3.59 19.57 20.01
CA ILE A 139 4.77 19.16 19.26
C ILE A 139 4.66 19.59 17.80
N VAL A 140 5.66 20.30 17.34
CA VAL A 140 5.86 20.68 15.94
C VAL A 140 7.06 19.93 15.38
N ARG A 141 7.04 19.69 14.09
CA ARG A 141 8.14 19.05 13.38
C ARG A 141 8.33 19.74 12.04
N ASN A 142 9.55 19.67 11.50
CA ASN A 142 9.86 20.18 10.19
C ASN A 142 8.81 19.76 9.15
N PRO A 143 8.27 20.70 8.32
CA PRO A 143 7.22 20.38 7.35
C PRO A 143 7.66 19.32 6.35
N GLY A 144 8.90 19.35 5.85
CA GLY A 144 9.42 18.37 4.91
C GLY A 144 9.39 16.94 5.46
N SER A 145 9.73 16.76 6.76
CA SER A 145 9.63 15.48 7.46
C SER A 145 8.19 14.97 7.52
N VAL A 146 7.26 15.87 7.87
CA VAL A 146 5.84 15.51 8.06
C VAL A 146 5.19 15.22 6.72
N ILE A 147 5.32 16.11 5.74
CA ILE A 147 4.75 15.98 4.39
C ILE A 147 5.22 14.67 3.76
N ARG A 148 6.53 14.43 3.76
CA ARG A 148 7.09 13.17 3.24
C ARG A 148 6.57 11.94 3.97
N SER A 149 6.48 12.00 5.31
CA SER A 149 5.98 10.88 6.10
C SER A 149 4.50 10.60 5.82
N LEU A 150 3.67 11.63 5.61
CA LEU A 150 2.26 11.49 5.26
C LEU A 150 2.07 10.92 3.86
N GLN A 151 2.88 11.37 2.89
CA GLN A 151 2.85 10.84 1.52
C GLN A 151 3.23 9.35 1.43
N ASN A 152 4.04 8.87 2.36
CA ASN A 152 4.51 7.47 2.41
C ASN A 152 3.56 6.51 3.14
N VAL A 153 2.52 7.01 3.79
CA VAL A 153 1.58 6.19 4.54
C VAL A 153 0.24 6.19 3.82
N ASN A 154 -0.25 5.00 3.42
CA ASN A 154 -1.56 4.79 2.79
C ASN A 154 -2.76 5.08 3.73
N MET A 155 -2.63 6.07 4.62
CA MET A 155 -3.66 6.43 5.60
C MET A 155 -4.34 7.77 5.29
N SER A 156 -4.35 8.19 4.03
CA SER A 156 -4.70 9.56 3.65
C SER A 156 -6.10 10.02 4.06
N GLU A 157 -7.13 9.20 3.88
CA GLU A 157 -8.52 9.63 4.16
C GLU A 157 -8.79 9.84 5.64
N ALA A 158 -8.28 8.96 6.51
CA ALA A 158 -8.49 9.06 7.96
C ALA A 158 -7.81 10.27 8.60
N LEU A 159 -6.70 10.73 8.04
CA LEU A 159 -5.94 11.87 8.57
C LEU A 159 -6.56 13.22 8.24
N PHE A 160 -7.36 13.29 7.17
CA PHE A 160 -8.00 14.52 6.70
C PHE A 160 -9.43 14.69 7.20
N GLU A 161 -10.02 13.66 7.82
CA GLU A 161 -11.39 13.73 8.31
C GLU A 161 -11.56 14.82 9.39
N GLY A 162 -12.64 15.57 9.27
CA GLY A 162 -12.91 16.73 10.12
C GLY A 162 -12.23 18.02 9.65
N SER A 163 -11.55 18.00 8.49
CA SER A 163 -10.92 19.17 7.89
C SER A 163 -11.17 19.26 6.39
N ASP A 164 -10.99 20.45 5.83
CA ASP A 164 -11.06 20.72 4.38
C ASP A 164 -9.68 20.51 3.69
N TYR A 165 -8.70 19.90 4.39
CA TYR A 165 -7.37 19.68 3.84
C TYR A 165 -7.35 18.51 2.88
N THR A 166 -6.77 18.72 1.70
CA THR A 166 -6.66 17.70 0.64
C THR A 166 -5.22 17.21 0.42
N THR A 167 -4.23 17.94 0.96
CA THR A 167 -2.82 17.59 0.83
C THR A 167 -2.10 17.51 2.17
N ALA A 168 -1.00 16.76 2.22
CA ALA A 168 -0.15 16.67 3.40
C ALA A 168 0.41 18.03 3.85
N GLU A 169 0.70 18.91 2.89
CA GLU A 169 1.17 20.27 3.16
C GLU A 169 0.08 21.13 3.79
N GLN A 170 -1.13 21.10 3.24
CA GLN A 170 -2.28 21.81 3.82
C GLN A 170 -2.58 21.34 5.23
N LEU A 171 -2.52 20.02 5.48
CA LEU A 171 -2.70 19.45 6.82
C LEU A 171 -1.62 19.94 7.78
N TRP A 172 -0.34 19.96 7.36
CA TRP A 172 0.74 20.48 8.21
C TRP A 172 0.51 21.96 8.54
N ARG A 173 0.26 22.79 7.54
CA ARG A 173 0.06 24.24 7.71
C ARG A 173 -1.19 24.54 8.52
N GLY A 174 -2.34 24.09 8.03
CA GLY A 174 -3.63 24.40 8.64
C GLY A 174 -3.80 23.78 10.03
N GLY A 175 -3.35 22.55 10.22
CA GLY A 175 -3.39 21.87 11.51
C GLY A 175 -2.54 22.59 12.57
N ASN A 176 -1.32 23.04 12.22
CA ASN A 176 -0.49 23.80 13.17
C ASN A 176 -1.05 25.22 13.41
N GLN A 177 -1.61 25.89 12.40
CA GLN A 177 -2.30 27.17 12.57
C GLN A 177 -3.51 27.05 13.49
N ALA A 178 -4.31 26.00 13.32
CA ALA A 178 -5.47 25.72 14.16
C ALA A 178 -5.08 25.49 15.63
N ILE A 179 -4.04 24.69 15.88
CA ILE A 179 -3.50 24.50 17.24
C ILE A 179 -2.99 25.83 17.80
N ALA A 180 -2.17 26.57 17.03
CA ALA A 180 -1.61 27.83 17.47
C ALA A 180 -2.69 28.84 17.89
N ALA A 181 -3.75 28.97 17.10
CA ALA A 181 -4.89 29.83 17.40
C ALA A 181 -5.58 29.42 18.71
N CYS A 182 -5.81 28.11 18.92
CA CYS A 182 -6.48 27.63 20.14
C CYS A 182 -5.62 27.78 21.39
N VAL A 183 -4.32 27.47 21.35
CA VAL A 183 -3.44 27.60 22.52
C VAL A 183 -3.13 29.06 22.86
N ALA A 184 -3.17 29.96 21.87
CA ALA A 184 -3.03 31.40 22.13
C ALA A 184 -4.15 32.00 22.97
N GLU A 185 -5.34 31.38 22.98
CA GLU A 185 -6.47 31.75 23.83
C GLU A 185 -6.27 31.32 25.31
N LEU A 186 -5.30 30.44 25.57
CA LEU A 186 -5.00 29.92 26.92
C LEU A 186 -3.89 30.73 27.60
N PRO A 187 -3.89 30.81 28.94
CA PRO A 187 -2.75 31.37 29.67
C PRO A 187 -1.43 30.63 29.31
N LYS A 188 -0.34 31.36 29.13
CA LYS A 188 0.96 30.82 28.73
C LYS A 188 1.45 29.67 29.64
N ARG A 189 1.14 29.69 30.91
CA ARG A 189 1.45 28.63 31.88
C ARG A 189 0.73 27.31 31.63
N ARG A 190 -0.20 27.25 30.67
CA ARG A 190 -0.98 26.04 30.36
C ARG A 190 -0.48 25.30 29.13
N TRP A 191 0.45 25.84 28.37
CA TRP A 191 0.91 25.18 27.16
C TRP A 191 2.39 25.42 26.87
N LEU A 192 3.00 24.43 26.21
CA LEU A 192 4.39 24.44 25.75
C LEU A 192 4.45 23.95 24.31
N ARG A 193 5.16 24.68 23.44
CA ARG A 193 5.50 24.20 22.10
C ARG A 193 6.87 23.53 22.14
N ILE A 194 6.93 22.30 21.65
CA ILE A 194 8.12 21.45 21.61
C ILE A 194 8.46 21.20 20.14
N ARG A 195 9.72 21.38 19.76
CA ARG A 195 10.20 20.93 18.45
C ARG A 195 10.62 19.47 18.55
N TYR A 196 10.19 18.67 17.56
CA TYR A 196 10.58 17.25 17.48
C TYR A 196 12.09 17.10 17.40
N GLU A 197 12.77 17.97 16.67
CA GLU A 197 14.22 17.97 16.47
C GLU A 197 14.92 18.17 17.81
N ASP A 198 14.47 19.10 18.64
CA ASP A 198 15.04 19.34 19.98
C ASP A 198 14.77 18.12 20.90
N LEU A 199 13.61 17.47 20.75
CA LEU A 199 13.26 16.27 21.51
C LEU A 199 14.20 15.09 21.23
N VAL A 200 14.72 14.96 20.00
CA VAL A 200 15.60 13.85 19.62
C VAL A 200 17.10 14.19 19.75
N THR A 201 17.49 15.45 19.58
CA THR A 201 18.89 15.89 19.69
C THR A 201 19.30 16.31 21.10
N ALA A 202 18.35 16.84 21.87
CA ALA A 202 18.54 17.33 23.23
C ALA A 202 17.40 16.83 24.17
N PRO A 203 17.19 15.51 24.32
CA PRO A 203 16.02 14.97 25.01
C PRO A 203 15.94 15.37 26.49
N ALA A 204 17.04 15.35 27.23
CA ALA A 204 17.02 15.69 28.66
C ALA A 204 16.69 17.17 28.93
N PRO A 205 17.29 18.17 28.27
CA PRO A 205 16.88 19.58 28.39
C PRO A 205 15.40 19.78 28.03
N THR A 206 14.95 19.21 26.91
CA THR A 206 13.57 19.34 26.44
C THR A 206 12.58 18.76 27.46
N MET A 207 12.87 17.58 28.01
CA MET A 207 11.99 16.96 29.01
C MET A 207 12.02 17.69 30.36
N ARG A 208 13.12 18.36 30.73
CA ARG A 208 13.14 19.24 31.92
C ARG A 208 12.18 20.45 31.74
N GLU A 209 12.11 21.04 30.55
CA GLU A 209 11.17 22.10 30.25
C GLU A 209 9.73 21.59 30.33
N VAL A 210 9.45 20.38 29.80
CA VAL A 210 8.15 19.72 29.93
C VAL A 210 7.80 19.48 31.39
N CYS A 211 8.69 18.95 32.20
CA CYS A 211 8.47 18.74 33.65
C CYS A 211 8.19 20.07 34.36
N GLY A 212 8.89 21.14 33.98
CA GLY A 212 8.62 22.49 34.51
C GLY A 212 7.19 22.97 34.25
N LEU A 213 6.66 22.76 33.04
CA LEU A 213 5.24 23.07 32.73
C LEU A 213 4.27 22.19 33.54
N LEU A 214 4.62 20.91 33.74
CA LEU A 214 3.76 19.93 34.40
C LEU A 214 3.90 19.97 35.93
N GLU A 215 4.80 20.80 36.47
CA GLU A 215 5.13 20.90 37.89
C GLU A 215 5.57 19.55 38.49
N LEU A 216 6.39 18.80 37.70
CA LEU A 216 6.94 17.50 38.07
C LEU A 216 8.46 17.57 38.22
N GLU A 217 9.02 16.74 39.07
CA GLU A 217 10.46 16.53 39.13
C GLU A 217 10.93 15.76 37.87
N TYR A 218 12.14 16.05 37.40
CA TYR A 218 12.70 15.33 36.25
C TYR A 218 13.11 13.92 36.64
N ASP A 219 12.76 12.95 35.78
CA ASP A 219 13.15 11.54 35.92
C ASP A 219 13.90 11.08 34.65
N ASP A 220 15.04 10.40 34.80
CA ASP A 220 15.85 9.91 33.69
C ASP A 220 15.12 8.86 32.83
N ALA A 221 14.11 8.17 33.34
CA ALA A 221 13.27 7.28 32.54
C ALA A 221 12.52 7.97 31.41
N LEU A 222 12.33 9.30 31.47
CA LEU A 222 11.75 10.10 30.40
C LEU A 222 12.55 10.03 29.10
N ILE A 223 13.87 9.86 29.17
CA ILE A 223 14.74 9.77 27.98
C ILE A 223 15.03 8.35 27.53
N GLN A 224 14.35 7.36 28.10
CA GLN A 224 14.46 5.94 27.79
C GLN A 224 13.12 5.38 27.24
N PRO A 225 12.54 5.95 26.16
CA PRO A 225 11.14 5.67 25.74
C PRO A 225 10.89 4.22 25.33
N TYR A 226 11.91 3.45 25.07
CA TYR A 226 11.81 2.07 24.57
C TYR A 226 12.07 1.01 25.65
N GLU A 227 12.35 1.41 26.89
CA GLU A 227 12.43 0.50 28.02
C GLU A 227 11.03 0.14 28.56
N GLY A 228 10.82 -1.14 28.83
CA GLY A 228 9.52 -1.67 29.24
C GLY A 228 8.45 -1.65 28.14
N ASP A 229 7.24 -2.12 28.45
CA ASP A 229 6.14 -2.16 27.50
C ASP A 229 5.56 -0.75 27.20
N ARG A 230 5.39 0.10 28.24
CA ARG A 230 4.79 1.44 28.11
C ARG A 230 3.56 1.48 27.20
N MET A 231 2.79 0.40 27.22
CA MET A 231 1.62 0.21 26.35
C MET A 231 1.93 0.41 24.85
N ARG A 232 3.12 -0.01 24.39
CA ARG A 232 3.52 0.02 22.97
C ARG A 232 2.83 -1.07 22.16
N SER A 233 2.68 -2.25 22.78
CA SER A 233 2.01 -3.39 22.18
C SER A 233 0.48 -3.26 22.29
N GLY A 234 -0.22 -3.68 21.25
CA GLY A 234 -1.67 -3.85 21.30
C GLY A 234 -2.06 -5.04 22.20
N PRO A 235 -3.37 -5.26 22.39
CA PRO A 235 -3.87 -6.41 23.15
C PRO A 235 -3.30 -7.74 22.62
N LYS A 236 -2.75 -8.59 23.51
CA LYS A 236 -2.16 -9.91 23.19
C LYS A 236 -1.00 -9.88 22.16
N GLY A 237 -0.17 -8.84 22.15
CA GLY A 237 0.94 -8.71 21.20
C GLY A 237 0.53 -8.34 19.78
N ALA A 238 -0.73 -7.96 19.56
CA ALA A 238 -1.18 -7.38 18.30
C ALA A 238 -0.40 -6.10 17.99
N ARG A 239 -0.37 -5.71 16.71
CA ARG A 239 0.35 -4.53 16.20
C ARG A 239 0.18 -3.33 17.14
N ALA A 240 1.28 -2.60 17.36
CA ALA A 240 1.28 -1.38 18.16
C ALA A 240 0.19 -0.40 17.70
N VAL A 241 -0.53 0.18 18.66
CA VAL A 241 -1.48 1.25 18.39
C VAL A 241 -0.67 2.54 18.28
N GLY A 242 -0.63 3.14 17.09
CA GLY A 242 0.14 4.35 16.80
C GLY A 242 1.18 4.16 15.70
N ASP A 243 2.34 4.81 15.81
CA ASP A 243 3.41 4.74 14.81
C ASP A 243 4.02 3.33 14.73
N PRO A 244 3.91 2.61 13.58
CA PRO A 244 4.43 1.27 13.42
C PRO A 244 5.97 1.17 13.59
N ASN A 245 6.69 2.29 13.40
CA ASN A 245 8.15 2.32 13.55
C ASN A 245 8.62 2.28 15.02
N THR A 246 7.72 2.48 15.99
CA THR A 246 8.11 2.46 17.42
C THR A 246 8.42 1.06 17.93
N SER A 247 7.95 0.01 17.27
CA SER A 247 8.20 -1.39 17.65
C SER A 247 9.60 -1.87 17.26
N THR A 248 10.26 -1.22 16.31
CA THR A 248 11.58 -1.61 15.78
C THR A 248 12.74 -0.82 16.37
N ARG A 249 12.46 0.25 17.12
CA ARG A 249 13.49 1.12 17.70
C ARG A 249 13.84 0.72 19.11
N ALA A 250 15.14 0.81 19.43
CA ALA A 250 15.70 0.52 20.77
C ALA A 250 16.16 1.78 21.52
N ARG A 251 16.37 2.90 20.81
CA ARG A 251 16.86 4.18 21.40
C ARG A 251 16.30 5.38 20.65
N ILE A 252 16.43 6.56 21.26
CA ILE A 252 16.22 7.83 20.53
C ILE A 252 17.36 7.99 19.53
N GLU A 253 17.03 8.27 18.29
CA GLU A 253 17.98 8.43 17.18
C GLU A 253 18.07 9.91 16.80
N PRO A 254 19.11 10.65 17.20
CA PRO A 254 19.28 12.07 16.89
C PRO A 254 19.30 12.35 15.38
N GLU A 255 19.77 11.39 14.58
CA GLU A 255 19.86 11.47 13.12
C GLU A 255 18.49 11.64 12.45
N LEU A 256 17.40 11.33 13.15
CA LEU A 256 16.04 11.56 12.68
C LEU A 256 15.67 13.04 12.59
N ALA A 257 16.40 13.92 13.28
CA ALA A 257 16.22 15.35 13.16
C ALA A 257 16.52 15.84 11.74
N ASP A 258 17.55 15.27 11.10
CA ASP A 258 18.05 15.72 9.79
C ASP A 258 17.66 14.80 8.63
N ARG A 259 17.01 13.68 8.90
CA ARG A 259 16.65 12.69 7.86
C ARG A 259 15.79 13.25 6.73
N TRP A 260 15.09 14.35 6.96
CA TRP A 260 14.27 15.05 5.98
C TRP A 260 15.08 15.90 5.00
N LEU A 261 16.32 16.29 5.34
CA LEU A 261 17.22 17.05 4.47
C LEU A 261 17.50 16.30 3.16
N SER A 262 17.47 14.97 3.20
CA SER A 262 17.63 14.14 2.02
C SER A 262 16.27 13.72 1.47
N GLY A 263 16.03 14.00 0.17
CA GLY A 263 14.87 13.49 -0.57
C GLY A 263 13.54 14.20 -0.30
N PHE A 264 13.57 15.48 0.03
CA PHE A 264 12.42 16.36 0.04
C PHE A 264 12.76 17.62 -0.77
N ASP A 265 11.92 17.96 -1.75
CA ASP A 265 12.09 19.18 -2.53
C ASP A 265 11.49 20.38 -1.77
N HIS A 266 12.35 21.13 -1.09
CA HIS A 266 11.95 22.32 -0.33
C HIS A 266 11.46 23.46 -1.23
N ARG A 267 11.80 23.45 -2.51
CA ARG A 267 11.39 24.48 -3.48
C ARG A 267 9.90 24.36 -3.79
N SER A 268 9.36 23.14 -3.79
CA SER A 268 7.95 22.87 -4.05
C SER A 268 7.02 23.26 -2.91
N VAL A 269 7.56 23.63 -1.75
CA VAL A 269 6.77 24.05 -0.60
C VAL A 269 6.20 25.45 -0.81
N ASP A 270 4.91 25.60 -0.57
CA ASP A 270 4.16 26.85 -0.68
C ASP A 270 4.77 27.97 0.19
N ALA A 271 4.72 29.22 -0.30
CA ALA A 271 5.27 30.37 0.40
C ALA A 271 4.67 30.61 1.79
N GLN A 272 3.37 30.32 1.97
CA GLN A 272 2.72 30.44 3.27
C GLN A 272 3.19 29.36 4.25
N THR A 273 3.44 28.14 3.74
CA THR A 273 4.03 27.06 4.54
C THR A 273 5.46 27.38 4.94
N LYS A 274 6.27 27.96 4.05
CA LYS A 274 7.62 28.44 4.36
C LYS A 274 7.61 29.55 5.43
N ALA A 275 6.68 30.51 5.32
CA ALA A 275 6.53 31.57 6.32
C ALA A 275 6.20 31.00 7.71
N LEU A 276 5.22 30.10 7.79
CA LEU A 276 4.86 29.46 9.06
C LEU A 276 6.00 28.58 9.61
N ALA A 277 6.73 27.89 8.74
CA ALA A 277 7.89 27.10 9.14
C ALA A 277 8.97 27.96 9.82
N ARG A 278 9.24 29.15 9.28
CA ARG A 278 10.20 30.11 9.90
C ARG A 278 9.74 30.54 11.31
N GLU A 279 8.44 30.77 11.54
CA GLU A 279 7.91 31.08 12.86
C GLU A 279 8.19 29.97 13.88
N TYR A 280 8.32 28.73 13.41
CA TYR A 280 8.63 27.56 14.24
C TYR A 280 10.11 27.22 14.29
N GLY A 281 10.96 28.05 13.63
CA GLY A 281 12.41 27.89 13.63
C GLY A 281 12.94 26.95 12.54
N TYR A 282 12.20 26.76 11.43
CA TYR A 282 12.63 25.98 10.27
C TYR A 282 12.84 26.90 9.07
N ASP A 283 14.09 27.15 8.72
CA ASP A 283 14.42 27.90 7.51
C ASP A 283 14.62 26.93 6.33
N LEU A 284 13.58 26.77 5.53
CA LEU A 284 13.59 25.86 4.38
C LEU A 284 14.39 26.41 3.19
N ASP A 285 14.62 27.71 3.14
CA ASP A 285 15.34 28.33 2.03
C ASP A 285 16.87 28.24 2.20
N SER A 286 17.35 28.02 3.43
CA SER A 286 18.78 27.84 3.72
C SER A 286 19.30 26.42 3.44
N ILE A 287 18.41 25.48 3.07
CA ILE A 287 18.78 24.08 2.90
C ILE A 287 19.43 23.87 1.53
N PRO A 288 20.66 23.34 1.48
CA PRO A 288 21.31 23.03 0.23
C PRO A 288 20.53 21.97 -0.55
N LEU A 289 20.43 22.13 -1.87
CA LEU A 289 19.89 21.10 -2.74
C LEU A 289 20.72 19.82 -2.60
N PRO A 290 20.08 18.63 -2.46
CA PRO A 290 20.82 17.38 -2.52
C PRO A 290 21.54 17.28 -3.86
N GLY A 291 22.85 17.13 -3.81
CA GLY A 291 23.68 16.99 -4.99
C GLY A 291 23.83 15.54 -5.44
N LEU A 292 24.72 15.29 -6.41
CA LEU A 292 25.03 13.93 -6.91
C LEU A 292 25.41 12.93 -5.81
N SER A 293 25.96 13.41 -4.68
CA SER A 293 26.24 12.58 -3.50
C SER A 293 24.99 11.89 -2.92
N GLU A 294 23.83 12.53 -3.00
CA GLU A 294 22.56 11.95 -2.56
C GLU A 294 22.12 10.78 -3.48
N VAL A 295 22.25 10.93 -4.78
CA VAL A 295 21.97 9.85 -5.73
C VAL A 295 22.86 8.64 -5.43
N SER A 296 24.17 8.86 -5.26
CA SER A 296 25.13 7.79 -4.95
C SER A 296 24.82 7.09 -3.62
N ARG A 297 24.43 7.87 -2.60
CA ARG A 297 24.01 7.33 -1.30
C ARG A 297 22.77 6.44 -1.43
N VAL A 298 21.75 6.91 -2.16
CA VAL A 298 20.51 6.15 -2.37
C VAL A 298 20.77 4.89 -3.20
N MET A 299 21.63 4.96 -4.22
CA MET A 299 22.03 3.76 -4.97
C MET A 299 22.67 2.71 -4.04
N SER A 300 23.58 3.15 -3.16
CA SER A 300 24.23 2.25 -2.19
C SER A 300 23.22 1.63 -1.22
N GLU A 301 22.22 2.41 -0.77
CA GLU A 301 21.14 1.90 0.10
C GLU A 301 20.29 0.84 -0.62
N VAL A 302 19.88 1.10 -1.87
CA VAL A 302 19.11 0.14 -2.67
C VAL A 302 19.89 -1.15 -2.89
N LEU A 303 21.19 -1.07 -3.20
CA LEU A 303 22.04 -2.26 -3.36
C LEU A 303 22.21 -3.04 -2.06
N ALA A 304 22.34 -2.35 -0.92
CA ALA A 304 22.37 -2.99 0.39
C ALA A 304 21.04 -3.70 0.73
N ASP A 305 19.92 -3.12 0.34
CA ASP A 305 18.60 -3.75 0.52
C ASP A 305 18.41 -4.95 -0.42
N VAL A 306 18.94 -4.91 -1.64
CA VAL A 306 18.99 -6.09 -2.55
C VAL A 306 19.76 -7.23 -1.90
N ALA A 307 20.91 -6.97 -1.29
CA ALA A 307 21.70 -8.00 -0.61
C ALA A 307 20.94 -8.60 0.60
N LYS A 308 20.19 -7.79 1.34
CA LYS A 308 19.33 -8.28 2.43
C LYS A 308 18.19 -9.15 1.90
N LEU A 309 17.55 -8.75 0.81
CA LEU A 309 16.48 -9.53 0.18
C LEU A 309 17.03 -10.85 -0.37
N GLU A 310 18.20 -10.85 -1.00
CA GLU A 310 18.87 -12.07 -1.48
C GLU A 310 19.08 -13.07 -0.33
N ALA A 311 19.52 -12.62 0.82
CA ALA A 311 19.72 -13.47 1.99
C ALA A 311 18.41 -14.08 2.56
N THR A 312 17.23 -13.58 2.17
CA THR A 312 15.92 -14.17 2.54
C THR A 312 15.47 -15.29 1.61
N ILE A 313 16.16 -15.47 0.47
CA ILE A 313 15.88 -16.50 -0.52
C ILE A 313 16.57 -17.78 -0.07
N ASP A 314 15.87 -18.54 0.75
CA ASP A 314 16.33 -19.82 1.31
C ASP A 314 15.14 -20.80 1.29
N LEU A 315 15.01 -21.52 0.18
CA LEU A 315 13.97 -22.52 -0.07
C LEU A 315 14.59 -23.93 -0.05
N PRO A 316 13.79 -24.98 0.19
CA PRO A 316 14.30 -26.35 0.26
C PRO A 316 14.92 -26.91 -1.03
N ASP A 317 14.71 -26.25 -2.16
CA ASP A 317 15.11 -26.70 -3.49
C ASP A 317 16.12 -25.72 -4.13
N ASP A 318 17.25 -26.24 -4.60
CA ASP A 318 18.33 -25.44 -5.17
C ASP A 318 17.93 -24.72 -6.46
N LEU A 319 17.09 -25.35 -7.31
CA LEU A 319 16.58 -24.72 -8.53
C LEU A 319 15.70 -23.52 -8.17
N HIS A 320 14.83 -23.68 -7.20
CA HIS A 320 13.97 -22.59 -6.72
C HIS A 320 14.78 -21.43 -6.11
N ASN A 321 15.89 -21.72 -5.45
CA ASN A 321 16.81 -20.70 -4.91
C ASN A 321 17.54 -19.95 -6.04
N LEU A 322 18.00 -20.66 -7.06
CA LEU A 322 18.64 -20.04 -8.22
C LEU A 322 17.65 -19.15 -8.99
N GLU A 323 16.44 -19.64 -9.19
CA GLU A 323 15.36 -18.85 -9.81
C GLU A 323 14.96 -17.64 -8.98
N GLY A 324 14.95 -17.75 -7.65
CA GLY A 324 14.69 -16.63 -6.75
C GLY A 324 15.71 -15.50 -6.89
N ARG A 325 16.99 -15.83 -7.05
CA ARG A 325 18.03 -14.84 -7.31
C ARG A 325 17.87 -14.19 -8.69
N ARG A 326 17.50 -14.98 -9.71
CA ARG A 326 17.17 -14.46 -11.04
C ARG A 326 15.94 -13.55 -10.99
N PHE A 327 14.90 -13.96 -10.27
CA PHE A 327 13.69 -13.16 -10.01
C PHE A 327 14.01 -11.83 -9.34
N LEU A 328 14.82 -11.84 -8.27
CA LEU A 328 15.24 -10.62 -7.57
C LEU A 328 15.90 -9.61 -8.51
N LEU A 329 16.82 -10.07 -9.38
CA LEU A 329 17.48 -9.19 -10.34
C LEU A 329 16.52 -8.68 -11.43
N ARG A 330 15.62 -9.52 -11.95
CA ARG A 330 14.59 -9.09 -12.92
C ARG A 330 13.69 -8.03 -12.33
N MET A 331 13.24 -8.21 -11.08
CA MET A 331 12.40 -7.26 -10.39
C MET A 331 13.14 -5.96 -10.07
N LEU A 332 14.44 -6.02 -9.73
CA LEU A 332 15.27 -4.83 -9.55
C LEU A 332 15.30 -4.00 -10.84
N PHE A 333 15.64 -4.61 -11.99
CA PHE A 333 15.67 -3.88 -13.25
C PHE A 333 14.30 -3.30 -13.62
N ALA A 334 13.23 -4.07 -13.49
CA ALA A 334 11.88 -3.63 -13.81
C ALA A 334 11.42 -2.47 -12.91
N THR A 335 11.72 -2.51 -11.62
CA THR A 335 11.32 -1.45 -10.68
C THR A 335 12.17 -0.20 -10.87
N VAL A 336 13.49 -0.33 -11.07
CA VAL A 336 14.36 0.82 -11.35
C VAL A 336 13.88 1.53 -12.61
N GLU A 337 13.70 0.82 -13.73
CA GLU A 337 13.22 1.40 -14.97
C GLU A 337 11.84 2.09 -14.80
N THR A 338 10.89 1.42 -14.15
CA THR A 338 9.55 1.98 -13.91
C THR A 338 9.58 3.30 -13.14
N PHE A 339 10.44 3.40 -12.13
CA PHE A 339 10.43 4.57 -11.24
C PHE A 339 11.45 5.65 -11.59
N THR A 340 12.41 5.39 -12.49
CA THR A 340 13.37 6.40 -12.94
C THR A 340 13.07 6.90 -14.35
N GLU A 341 12.61 6.03 -15.26
CA GLU A 341 12.44 6.37 -16.67
C GLU A 341 10.99 6.63 -17.07
N TYR A 342 10.02 5.96 -16.40
CA TYR A 342 8.61 5.97 -16.77
C TYR A 342 7.68 6.48 -15.66
N SER A 343 8.20 7.24 -14.71
CA SER A 343 7.42 7.73 -13.56
C SER A 343 6.83 9.12 -13.72
N ASP A 344 7.15 9.83 -14.79
CA ASP A 344 6.72 11.21 -15.02
C ASP A 344 5.34 11.24 -15.71
N ALA A 345 4.34 11.75 -14.99
CA ALA A 345 2.98 11.89 -15.52
C ALA A 345 2.80 13.12 -16.43
N ASP A 346 3.74 14.05 -16.44
CA ASP A 346 3.72 15.21 -17.35
C ASP A 346 4.34 14.86 -18.71
N TRP A 347 5.19 13.82 -18.76
CA TRP A 347 5.81 13.27 -19.95
C TRP A 347 5.52 11.77 -20.05
N PRO A 348 4.22 11.40 -20.17
CA PRO A 348 3.82 10.00 -20.14
C PRO A 348 4.41 9.23 -21.32
N ARG A 349 4.86 8.01 -21.05
CA ARG A 349 5.35 7.06 -22.06
C ARG A 349 4.89 5.67 -21.70
N PHE A 350 4.47 4.89 -22.69
CA PHE A 350 4.23 3.47 -22.48
C PHE A 350 5.52 2.71 -22.32
N HIS A 351 5.55 1.77 -21.40
CA HIS A 351 6.62 0.78 -21.26
C HIS A 351 6.03 -0.60 -21.03
N ALA A 352 6.68 -1.61 -21.58
CA ALA A 352 6.28 -3.00 -21.38
C ALA A 352 6.66 -3.47 -19.98
N VAL A 353 5.73 -4.13 -19.31
CA VAL A 353 5.95 -4.74 -17.98
C VAL A 353 5.98 -6.26 -18.03
N ILE A 354 5.55 -6.85 -19.14
CA ILE A 354 5.59 -8.28 -19.41
C ILE A 354 6.35 -8.52 -20.70
N GLY A 355 7.18 -9.56 -20.71
CA GLY A 355 7.97 -10.02 -21.85
C GLY A 355 8.89 -11.16 -21.42
N PRO A 356 9.71 -11.72 -22.35
CA PRO A 356 10.55 -12.89 -22.06
C PRO A 356 11.51 -12.72 -20.88
N THR A 357 11.97 -11.51 -20.63
CA THR A 357 12.89 -11.16 -19.53
C THR A 357 12.26 -10.35 -18.42
N ARG A 358 11.03 -9.85 -18.62
CA ARG A 358 10.25 -9.08 -17.65
C ARG A 358 9.00 -9.87 -17.28
N LYS A 359 9.08 -10.63 -16.22
CA LYS A 359 8.03 -11.57 -15.82
C LYS A 359 7.35 -11.11 -14.54
N MET A 360 6.75 -9.90 -14.59
CA MET A 360 6.09 -9.35 -13.41
C MET A 360 4.71 -9.97 -13.19
N PHE A 361 4.45 -10.41 -11.96
CA PHE A 361 3.11 -10.76 -11.44
C PHE A 361 2.31 -11.74 -12.32
N GLY A 362 2.88 -12.89 -12.64
CA GLY A 362 2.15 -13.90 -13.39
C GLY A 362 1.93 -13.50 -14.85
N ASP A 363 3.02 -13.20 -15.50
CA ASP A 363 3.09 -12.93 -16.94
C ASP A 363 2.39 -14.01 -17.78
N CYS A 364 2.15 -13.73 -19.04
CA CYS A 364 1.54 -14.67 -19.97
C CYS A 364 2.28 -14.58 -21.30
N PRO A 365 2.72 -15.71 -21.89
CA PRO A 365 3.34 -15.70 -23.21
C PRO A 365 2.46 -15.07 -24.29
N ASP A 366 1.15 -15.21 -24.15
CA ASP A 366 0.15 -14.72 -25.10
C ASP A 366 -0.36 -13.30 -24.80
N ALA A 367 0.29 -12.57 -23.89
CA ALA A 367 -0.14 -11.23 -23.56
C ALA A 367 1.00 -10.22 -23.59
N ASP A 368 0.75 -9.08 -24.20
CA ASP A 368 1.52 -7.86 -23.99
C ASP A 368 0.80 -6.96 -22.99
N VAL A 369 1.54 -6.48 -22.01
CA VAL A 369 1.04 -5.53 -21.04
C VAL A 369 1.96 -4.33 -20.98
N VAL A 370 1.39 -3.17 -21.29
CA VAL A 370 2.09 -1.89 -21.22
C VAL A 370 1.43 -0.98 -20.21
N ARG A 371 2.24 -0.14 -19.60
CA ARG A 371 1.80 0.86 -18.61
C ARG A 371 2.29 2.24 -18.97
N THR A 372 1.53 3.23 -18.57
CA THR A 372 1.98 4.63 -18.55
C THR A 372 1.58 5.30 -17.24
N ARG A 373 2.42 6.20 -16.76
CA ARG A 373 2.14 6.99 -15.58
C ARG A 373 1.16 8.09 -15.92
N LEU A 374 0.13 8.26 -15.06
CA LEU A 374 -0.83 9.33 -15.13
C LEU A 374 -0.91 10.05 -13.77
N SER A 375 -1.56 11.19 -13.77
CA SER A 375 -2.01 11.90 -12.57
C SER A 375 -3.32 12.59 -12.93
N LEU A 376 -4.44 11.87 -12.78
CA LEU A 376 -5.76 12.44 -13.06
C LEU A 376 -6.19 13.32 -11.90
N GLY A 377 -5.79 14.60 -11.92
CA GLY A 377 -6.32 15.64 -11.06
C GLY A 377 -7.21 16.60 -11.86
N ALA A 378 -7.75 17.61 -11.20
CA ALA A 378 -8.60 18.61 -11.85
C ALA A 378 -7.91 19.25 -13.07
N GLY A 379 -8.62 19.30 -14.20
CA GLY A 379 -8.16 19.90 -15.44
C GLY A 379 -7.15 19.08 -16.26
N ARG A 380 -6.71 17.91 -15.78
CA ARG A 380 -5.75 17.08 -16.55
C ARG A 380 -6.45 16.11 -17.46
N ARG A 381 -6.02 16.13 -18.72
CA ARG A 381 -6.55 15.26 -19.80
C ARG A 381 -5.40 14.60 -20.53
N TYR A 382 -5.50 13.30 -20.75
CA TYR A 382 -4.54 12.56 -21.55
C TYR A 382 -5.20 12.04 -22.80
N ARG A 383 -4.47 12.09 -23.91
CA ARG A 383 -4.84 11.44 -25.15
C ARG A 383 -4.00 10.20 -25.35
N VAL A 384 -4.66 9.08 -25.58
CA VAL A 384 -4.03 7.84 -26.05
C VAL A 384 -4.50 7.62 -27.46
N SER A 385 -3.60 7.52 -28.39
CA SER A 385 -3.87 7.20 -29.79
C SER A 385 -3.12 5.95 -30.21
N GLY A 386 -3.64 5.27 -31.22
CA GLY A 386 -2.99 4.07 -31.67
C GLY A 386 -3.76 3.33 -32.74
N ARG A 387 -3.38 2.09 -32.96
CA ARG A 387 -4.00 1.20 -33.92
C ARG A 387 -4.16 -0.19 -33.33
N ILE A 388 -5.39 -0.70 -33.30
CA ILE A 388 -5.70 -2.09 -32.99
C ILE A 388 -5.76 -2.86 -34.30
N PRO A 389 -4.82 -3.79 -34.56
CA PRO A 389 -4.79 -4.55 -35.80
C PRO A 389 -6.04 -5.42 -36.01
N PRO A 390 -6.47 -5.66 -37.25
CA PRO A 390 -7.54 -6.63 -37.54
C PRO A 390 -7.19 -8.01 -37.01
N GLY A 391 -8.19 -8.74 -36.48
CA GLY A 391 -8.00 -10.08 -35.93
C GLY A 391 -7.46 -10.11 -34.50
N THR A 392 -7.18 -8.97 -33.89
CA THR A 392 -6.78 -8.89 -32.47
C THR A 392 -7.81 -9.60 -31.59
N VAL A 393 -7.36 -10.54 -30.79
CA VAL A 393 -8.22 -11.34 -29.90
C VAL A 393 -8.86 -10.46 -28.82
N TYR A 394 -8.09 -9.59 -28.18
CA TYR A 394 -8.58 -8.74 -27.09
C TYR A 394 -7.61 -7.59 -26.82
N VAL A 395 -8.16 -6.42 -26.55
CA VAL A 395 -7.46 -5.29 -25.93
C VAL A 395 -8.28 -4.76 -24.77
N GLY A 396 -7.66 -4.61 -23.60
CA GLY A 396 -8.27 -3.99 -22.43
C GLY A 396 -7.49 -2.79 -21.93
N CYS A 397 -8.20 -1.73 -21.56
CA CYS A 397 -7.66 -0.52 -20.95
C CYS A 397 -8.19 -0.42 -19.52
N LEU A 398 -7.30 -0.24 -18.56
CA LEU A 398 -7.63 -0.22 -17.13
C LEU A 398 -6.91 0.93 -16.44
N LEU A 399 -7.63 1.76 -15.72
CA LEU A 399 -7.08 2.78 -14.85
C LEU A 399 -6.78 2.17 -13.46
N HIS A 400 -5.59 2.40 -12.95
CA HIS A 400 -5.24 2.09 -11.58
C HIS A 400 -5.25 3.35 -10.72
N ARG A 401 -6.00 3.30 -9.64
CA ARG A 401 -6.09 4.33 -8.62
C ARG A 401 -4.96 4.21 -7.60
N ARG A 402 -4.74 5.26 -6.85
CA ARG A 402 -3.75 5.28 -5.76
C ARG A 402 -3.93 4.07 -4.81
N GLY A 403 -2.82 3.42 -4.49
CA GLY A 403 -2.84 2.20 -3.67
C GLY A 403 -3.18 0.92 -4.42
N GLY A 404 -3.17 0.93 -5.78
CA GLY A 404 -3.40 -0.25 -6.61
C GLY A 404 -4.87 -0.69 -6.71
N LYS A 405 -5.80 0.20 -6.34
CA LYS A 405 -7.24 -0.04 -6.53
C LYS A 405 -7.57 0.00 -8.03
N ILE A 406 -8.55 -0.80 -8.44
CA ILE A 406 -9.09 -0.78 -9.80
C ILE A 406 -9.95 0.48 -9.96
N GLY A 407 -9.71 1.23 -11.03
CA GLY A 407 -10.51 2.34 -11.50
C GLY A 407 -11.40 1.93 -12.68
N ALA A 408 -11.75 2.91 -13.50
CA ALA A 408 -12.52 2.68 -14.70
C ALA A 408 -11.77 1.78 -15.70
N HIS A 409 -12.52 0.96 -16.43
CA HIS A 409 -11.97 0.08 -17.45
C HIS A 409 -12.89 0.02 -18.66
N LEU A 410 -12.33 -0.33 -19.79
CA LEU A 410 -13.04 -0.67 -21.02
C LEU A 410 -12.21 -1.65 -21.86
N ASN A 411 -12.84 -2.34 -22.78
CA ASN A 411 -12.15 -3.21 -23.73
C ASN A 411 -12.41 -2.75 -25.17
N ASP A 412 -11.82 -3.45 -26.12
CA ASP A 412 -11.86 -3.12 -27.55
C ASP A 412 -13.26 -3.09 -28.15
N ALA A 413 -14.26 -3.72 -27.51
CA ALA A 413 -15.67 -3.62 -27.95
C ALA A 413 -16.26 -2.21 -27.72
N ALA A 414 -15.75 -1.49 -26.71
CA ALA A 414 -16.17 -0.12 -26.41
C ALA A 414 -15.29 0.94 -27.09
N ILE A 415 -14.15 0.57 -27.68
CA ILE A 415 -13.26 1.51 -28.37
C ILE A 415 -13.77 1.78 -29.79
N VAL A 416 -14.12 3.03 -30.08
CA VAL A 416 -14.47 3.48 -31.41
C VAL A 416 -13.22 3.49 -32.29
N ARG A 417 -13.29 2.84 -33.46
CA ARG A 417 -12.19 2.68 -34.40
C ARG A 417 -12.62 3.06 -35.82
N ASP A 418 -11.69 3.56 -36.60
CA ASP A 418 -11.87 3.72 -38.04
C ASP A 418 -11.70 2.39 -38.81
N ALA A 419 -11.80 2.42 -40.13
CA ALA A 419 -11.67 1.24 -40.99
C ALA A 419 -10.28 0.62 -40.96
N ASP A 420 -9.25 1.39 -40.61
CA ASP A 420 -7.85 0.94 -40.51
C ASP A 420 -7.50 0.45 -39.10
N GLY A 421 -8.46 0.49 -38.14
CA GLY A 421 -8.28 0.12 -36.76
C GLY A 421 -7.68 1.22 -35.88
N ARG A 422 -7.53 2.44 -36.38
CA ARG A 422 -7.02 3.58 -35.61
C ARG A 422 -8.07 4.04 -34.60
N PHE A 423 -7.62 4.47 -33.44
CA PHE A 423 -8.48 4.94 -32.37
C PHE A 423 -7.87 6.13 -31.64
N GLU A 424 -8.72 6.87 -30.97
CA GLU A 424 -8.36 7.90 -30.00
C GLU A 424 -9.16 7.67 -28.71
N LEU A 425 -8.46 7.66 -27.57
CA LEU A 425 -9.03 7.53 -26.24
C LEU A 425 -8.64 8.77 -25.42
N LEU A 426 -9.64 9.51 -24.94
CA LEU A 426 -9.45 10.61 -24.00
C LEU A 426 -9.66 10.13 -22.57
N VAL A 427 -8.68 10.39 -21.69
CA VAL A 427 -8.70 9.98 -20.29
C VAL A 427 -8.70 11.23 -19.42
N SER A 428 -9.71 11.37 -18.54
CA SER A 428 -9.86 12.52 -17.63
C SER A 428 -10.71 12.14 -16.42
N ALA A 429 -10.56 12.89 -15.33
CA ALA A 429 -11.48 12.83 -14.19
C ALA A 429 -12.77 13.65 -14.43
N GLU A 430 -12.71 14.62 -15.32
CA GLU A 430 -13.85 15.47 -15.69
C GLU A 430 -14.68 14.81 -16.80
N GLU A 431 -15.92 15.29 -16.96
CA GLU A 431 -16.77 14.87 -18.07
C GLU A 431 -16.11 15.23 -19.40
N ILE A 432 -16.12 14.28 -20.32
CA ILE A 432 -15.53 14.42 -21.65
C ILE A 432 -16.66 14.43 -22.69
N GLU A 433 -16.86 15.56 -23.36
CA GLU A 433 -17.62 15.57 -24.58
C GLU A 433 -16.74 14.99 -25.71
N ALA A 434 -16.86 13.67 -25.89
CA ALA A 434 -16.14 12.98 -26.95
C ALA A 434 -16.74 13.34 -28.30
N GLY A 435 -15.94 13.87 -29.21
CA GLY A 435 -16.32 14.08 -30.60
C GLY A 435 -16.51 12.74 -31.34
N PRO A 436 -17.05 12.81 -32.58
CA PRO A 436 -17.16 11.61 -33.41
C PRO A 436 -15.82 10.89 -33.58
N GLY A 437 -15.79 9.59 -33.37
CA GLY A 437 -14.57 8.77 -33.51
C GLY A 437 -13.66 8.71 -32.29
N VAL A 438 -14.02 9.39 -31.21
CA VAL A 438 -13.21 9.42 -29.95
C VAL A 438 -13.92 8.65 -28.85
N THR A 439 -13.18 7.84 -28.11
CA THR A 439 -13.67 7.14 -26.92
C THR A 439 -13.30 7.91 -25.67
N ALA A 440 -14.19 8.01 -24.69
CA ALA A 440 -13.91 8.62 -23.38
C ALA A 440 -13.71 7.54 -22.32
N LEU A 441 -12.66 7.70 -21.49
CA LEU A 441 -12.42 6.91 -20.29
C LEU A 441 -12.37 7.86 -19.09
N LYS A 442 -13.45 7.92 -18.34
CA LYS A 442 -13.59 8.80 -17.18
C LYS A 442 -13.08 8.11 -15.92
N GLY A 443 -12.11 8.74 -15.24
CA GLY A 443 -11.63 8.36 -13.92
C GLY A 443 -12.32 9.13 -12.80
N GLU A 444 -11.89 8.89 -11.57
CA GLU A 444 -12.39 9.55 -10.34
C GLU A 444 -11.46 10.67 -9.84
N GLY A 445 -10.25 10.81 -10.42
CA GLY A 445 -9.30 11.89 -10.11
C GLY A 445 -8.11 11.51 -9.23
N ASP A 446 -8.04 10.27 -8.75
CA ASP A 446 -6.91 9.74 -7.99
C ASP A 446 -6.12 8.64 -8.72
N GLU A 447 -6.38 8.48 -10.01
CA GLU A 447 -5.68 7.51 -10.85
C GLU A 447 -4.23 7.91 -11.06
N THR A 448 -3.37 6.89 -11.03
CA THR A 448 -1.92 7.02 -11.13
C THR A 448 -1.32 6.29 -12.32
N GLU A 449 -2.06 5.38 -12.93
CA GLU A 449 -1.58 4.58 -14.07
C GLU A 449 -2.72 4.22 -15.02
N LEU A 450 -2.38 4.15 -16.32
CA LEU A 450 -3.17 3.45 -17.32
C LEU A 450 -2.41 2.19 -17.74
N VAL A 451 -3.10 1.05 -17.71
CA VAL A 451 -2.59 -0.24 -18.14
C VAL A 451 -3.35 -0.68 -19.37
N ILE A 452 -2.66 -1.02 -20.43
CA ILE A 452 -3.24 -1.59 -21.65
C ILE A 452 -2.70 -3.00 -21.83
N ARG A 453 -3.61 -3.94 -22.10
CA ARG A 453 -3.31 -5.35 -22.32
C ARG A 453 -3.82 -5.78 -23.68
N GLN A 454 -2.97 -6.47 -24.46
CA GLN A 454 -3.37 -7.18 -25.64
C GLN A 454 -3.17 -8.68 -25.41
N TYR A 455 -4.14 -9.50 -25.79
CA TYR A 455 -4.00 -10.95 -25.83
C TYR A 455 -3.98 -11.45 -27.27
N PHE A 456 -3.15 -12.46 -27.49
CA PHE A 456 -2.90 -13.10 -28.78
C PHE A 456 -3.46 -14.53 -28.77
N GLY A 457 -4.08 -14.95 -29.87
CA GLY A 457 -4.39 -16.35 -30.11
C GLY A 457 -3.21 -17.05 -30.79
N GLN A 458 -2.63 -16.40 -31.77
CA GLN A 458 -1.44 -16.85 -32.51
C GLN A 458 -0.41 -15.73 -32.59
N ARG A 459 0.37 -15.59 -31.53
CA ARG A 459 1.30 -14.45 -31.35
C ARG A 459 2.23 -14.21 -32.56
N GLU A 460 2.70 -15.27 -33.23
CA GLU A 460 3.59 -15.12 -34.37
C GLU A 460 2.89 -14.59 -35.64
N ALA A 461 1.57 -14.73 -35.72
CA ALA A 461 0.76 -14.30 -36.84
C ALA A 461 0.04 -12.97 -36.62
N GLU A 462 -0.10 -12.56 -35.37
CA GLU A 462 -0.84 -11.37 -34.97
C GLU A 462 0.11 -10.20 -34.70
N ALA A 463 -0.27 -9.00 -35.16
CA ALA A 463 0.52 -7.80 -34.91
C ALA A 463 0.23 -7.20 -33.53
N PRO A 464 1.23 -6.61 -32.85
CA PRO A 464 1.03 -5.87 -31.61
C PRO A 464 0.25 -4.56 -31.88
N ILE A 465 -0.47 -4.09 -30.84
CA ILE A 465 -1.12 -2.77 -30.85
C ILE A 465 -0.06 -1.67 -30.90
N GLU A 466 -0.32 -0.66 -31.71
CA GLU A 466 0.49 0.57 -31.73
C GLU A 466 -0.12 1.57 -30.74
N LEU A 467 0.71 2.23 -29.93
CA LEU A 467 0.25 3.12 -28.86
C LEU A 467 1.15 4.35 -28.71
N GLU A 468 0.50 5.49 -28.60
CA GLU A 468 1.10 6.75 -28.18
C GLU A 468 0.27 7.36 -27.05
N VAL A 469 0.90 8.15 -26.17
CA VAL A 469 0.21 8.85 -25.09
C VAL A 469 0.81 10.23 -24.89
N GLU A 470 -0.06 11.21 -24.65
CA GLU A 470 0.35 12.57 -24.34
C GLU A 470 -0.57 13.22 -23.30
N LEU A 471 -0.03 14.13 -22.51
CA LEU A 471 -0.80 15.05 -21.69
C LEU A 471 -1.23 16.25 -22.53
N LEU A 472 -2.54 16.48 -22.62
CA LEU A 472 -3.09 17.61 -23.37
C LEU A 472 -2.95 18.92 -22.58
N GLY A 473 -2.71 20.03 -23.29
CA GLY A 473 -2.60 21.38 -22.73
C GLY A 473 -1.53 22.22 -23.42
N GLU A 474 -0.97 23.19 -22.69
CA GLU A 474 0.09 24.06 -23.22
C GLU A 474 1.36 23.25 -23.51
N GLN A 475 2.03 23.63 -24.60
CA GLN A 475 3.29 23.02 -25.00
C GLN A 475 4.35 23.27 -23.90
N ARG A 476 4.92 22.22 -23.36
CA ARG A 476 5.91 22.23 -22.29
C ARG A 476 7.26 21.78 -22.82
N ILE A 477 8.33 22.30 -22.21
CA ILE A 477 9.69 21.83 -22.46
C ILE A 477 10.03 20.85 -21.32
N ALA A 478 10.52 19.66 -21.67
CA ALA A 478 10.94 18.67 -20.68
C ALA A 478 12.05 19.26 -19.78
N PRO A 479 11.91 19.19 -18.46
CA PRO A 479 12.94 19.66 -17.56
C PRO A 479 14.21 18.81 -17.70
N PRO A 480 15.41 19.36 -17.40
CA PRO A 480 16.60 18.54 -17.32
C PRO A 480 16.47 17.52 -16.19
N LEU A 481 17.28 16.44 -16.28
CA LEU A 481 17.33 15.42 -15.23
C LEU A 481 17.66 16.06 -13.87
N ASP A 482 16.78 15.84 -12.90
CA ASP A 482 16.91 16.40 -11.56
C ASP A 482 17.37 15.30 -10.58
N PRO A 483 18.51 15.50 -9.86
CA PRO A 483 19.04 14.51 -8.94
C PRO A 483 18.07 14.09 -7.84
N ASP A 484 17.24 15.00 -7.35
CA ASP A 484 16.26 14.71 -6.28
C ASP A 484 15.15 13.81 -6.77
N THR A 485 14.62 14.12 -7.95
CA THR A 485 13.60 13.29 -8.62
C THR A 485 14.16 11.89 -8.91
N TYR A 486 15.40 11.81 -9.39
CA TYR A 486 16.06 10.54 -9.67
C TYR A 486 16.29 9.70 -8.39
N ALA A 487 16.83 10.33 -7.34
CA ALA A 487 16.98 9.67 -6.03
C ALA A 487 15.65 9.20 -5.44
N LYS A 488 14.58 9.98 -5.61
CA LYS A 488 13.22 9.59 -5.22
C LYS A 488 12.73 8.36 -6.02
N GLY A 489 12.99 8.35 -7.31
CA GLY A 489 12.70 7.19 -8.18
C GLY A 489 13.39 5.92 -7.68
N LEU A 490 14.69 5.98 -7.42
CA LEU A 490 15.46 4.85 -6.88
C LEU A 490 14.92 4.34 -5.54
N ARG A 491 14.53 5.24 -4.60
CA ARG A 491 13.91 4.81 -3.33
C ARG A 491 12.57 4.12 -3.54
N ASN A 492 11.77 4.60 -4.49
CA ASN A 492 10.50 3.97 -4.83
C ASN A 492 10.72 2.59 -5.43
N ALA A 493 11.72 2.45 -6.31
CA ALA A 493 12.13 1.17 -6.89
C ALA A 493 12.52 0.16 -5.80
N GLY A 494 13.38 0.55 -4.85
CA GLY A 494 13.79 -0.32 -3.74
C GLY A 494 12.62 -0.76 -2.86
N ARG A 495 11.68 0.14 -2.55
CA ARG A 495 10.47 -0.21 -1.78
C ARG A 495 9.54 -1.17 -2.53
N MET A 496 9.34 -0.95 -3.82
CA MET A 496 8.51 -1.83 -4.64
C MET A 496 9.16 -3.21 -4.76
N LEU A 497 10.48 -3.26 -4.98
CA LEU A 497 11.25 -4.50 -5.02
C LEU A 497 11.06 -5.31 -3.73
N ALA A 498 11.25 -4.69 -2.57
CA ALA A 498 11.06 -5.36 -1.28
C ALA A 498 9.62 -5.90 -1.15
N THR A 499 8.62 -5.10 -1.51
CA THR A 499 7.21 -5.51 -1.48
C THR A 499 6.94 -6.72 -2.37
N ILE A 500 7.50 -6.76 -3.58
CA ILE A 500 7.32 -7.86 -4.54
C ILE A 500 7.94 -9.15 -3.98
N VAL A 501 9.20 -9.09 -3.55
CA VAL A 501 9.93 -10.26 -3.05
C VAL A 501 9.29 -10.83 -1.79
N GLU A 502 8.97 -9.97 -0.82
CA GLU A 502 8.32 -10.37 0.43
C GLU A 502 6.95 -11.02 0.19
N ARG A 503 6.15 -10.45 -0.71
CA ARG A 503 4.84 -11.03 -1.07
C ARG A 503 4.98 -12.38 -1.75
N SER A 504 5.93 -12.55 -2.65
CA SER A 504 6.18 -13.83 -3.32
C SER A 504 6.62 -14.90 -2.33
N LEU A 505 7.53 -14.58 -1.41
CA LEU A 505 7.94 -15.49 -0.33
C LEU A 505 6.79 -15.81 0.63
N MET A 506 5.99 -14.82 1.00
CA MET A 506 4.80 -15.03 1.84
C MET A 506 3.79 -15.96 1.16
N PHE A 507 3.54 -15.76 -0.13
CA PHE A 507 2.63 -16.59 -0.90
C PHE A 507 3.14 -18.04 -1.02
N TYR A 508 4.43 -18.24 -1.32
CA TYR A 508 5.05 -19.56 -1.31
C TYR A 508 4.89 -20.27 0.04
N LYS A 509 5.20 -19.59 1.14
CA LYS A 509 5.04 -20.13 2.50
C LYS A 509 3.58 -20.48 2.82
N PHE A 510 2.64 -19.64 2.42
CA PHE A 510 1.22 -19.89 2.58
C PHE A 510 0.78 -21.18 1.85
N VAL A 511 1.17 -21.32 0.60
CA VAL A 511 0.82 -22.49 -0.22
C VAL A 511 1.44 -23.76 0.33
N THR A 512 2.74 -23.74 0.65
CA THR A 512 3.46 -24.93 1.15
C THR A 512 3.04 -25.35 2.56
N ALA A 513 2.48 -24.43 3.34
CA ALA A 513 1.87 -24.74 4.65
C ALA A 513 0.43 -25.27 4.55
N GLY A 514 -0.08 -25.55 3.34
CA GLY A 514 -1.42 -26.09 3.13
C GLY A 514 -2.52 -25.03 3.03
N GLY A 515 -2.16 -23.77 2.82
CA GLY A 515 -3.11 -22.66 2.64
C GLY A 515 -3.92 -22.73 1.34
N LEU A 516 -3.43 -23.50 0.34
CA LEU A 516 -4.19 -23.91 -0.83
C LEU A 516 -4.14 -25.44 -0.94
N PRO A 517 -5.24 -26.13 -1.27
CA PRO A 517 -5.21 -27.55 -1.55
C PRO A 517 -4.28 -27.83 -2.74
N ILE A 518 -3.44 -28.86 -2.57
CA ILE A 518 -2.56 -29.33 -3.61
C ILE A 518 -3.39 -30.06 -4.66
N LYS A 519 -3.08 -29.85 -5.94
CA LYS A 519 -3.69 -30.57 -7.06
C LYS A 519 -5.19 -30.31 -7.26
N GLN A 520 -5.66 -29.12 -6.88
CA GLN A 520 -7.03 -28.67 -7.18
C GLN A 520 -7.01 -27.22 -7.68
N PHE A 521 -7.86 -26.94 -8.67
CA PHE A 521 -8.04 -25.57 -9.14
C PHE A 521 -8.96 -24.79 -8.21
N HIS A 522 -8.58 -23.56 -7.92
CA HIS A 522 -9.31 -22.61 -7.08
C HIS A 522 -9.64 -21.36 -7.85
N SER A 523 -10.90 -20.99 -7.88
CA SER A 523 -11.39 -19.71 -8.38
C SER A 523 -11.29 -18.62 -7.28
N GLY A 524 -11.17 -17.36 -7.68
CA GLY A 524 -11.27 -16.19 -6.80
C GLY A 524 -9.99 -15.77 -6.05
N SER A 525 -8.91 -16.57 -6.02
CA SER A 525 -7.61 -16.12 -5.50
C SER A 525 -6.84 -15.28 -6.52
N GLY A 526 -7.06 -15.51 -7.80
CA GLY A 526 -6.44 -14.77 -8.90
C GLY A 526 -6.91 -13.32 -8.99
N GLU A 527 -8.17 -13.04 -8.71
CA GLU A 527 -8.74 -11.68 -8.71
C GLU A 527 -8.11 -10.76 -7.68
N ARG A 528 -7.62 -11.30 -6.56
CA ARG A 528 -6.87 -10.53 -5.55
C ARG A 528 -5.41 -10.31 -5.91
N LEU A 529 -4.83 -11.22 -6.70
CA LEU A 529 -3.43 -11.15 -7.11
C LEU A 529 -3.25 -10.36 -8.41
N PHE A 530 -4.23 -10.47 -9.32
CA PHE A 530 -4.19 -9.91 -10.68
C PHE A 530 -5.52 -9.27 -11.05
N PRO A 531 -5.89 -8.15 -10.40
CA PRO A 531 -7.19 -7.53 -10.62
C PRO A 531 -7.33 -7.06 -12.08
N THR A 532 -8.12 -7.79 -12.86
CA THR A 532 -8.48 -7.44 -14.23
C THR A 532 -9.94 -7.80 -14.42
N PRO A 533 -10.84 -6.82 -14.61
CA PRO A 533 -12.28 -7.06 -14.60
C PRO A 533 -12.77 -8.10 -15.60
N ASP A 534 -12.15 -8.16 -16.80
CA ASP A 534 -12.56 -9.07 -17.88
C ASP A 534 -11.94 -10.47 -17.77
N ASN A 535 -11.05 -10.71 -16.78
CA ASN A 535 -10.37 -11.99 -16.59
C ASN A 535 -10.96 -12.77 -15.41
N HIS A 536 -11.23 -14.04 -15.64
CA HIS A 536 -11.43 -15.03 -14.61
C HIS A 536 -10.21 -15.92 -14.50
N TYR A 537 -9.75 -16.17 -13.26
CA TYR A 537 -8.56 -16.96 -12.98
C TYR A 537 -8.87 -18.16 -12.10
N GLN A 538 -8.35 -19.34 -12.51
CA GLN A 538 -8.29 -20.52 -11.68
C GLN A 538 -6.83 -20.92 -11.49
N VAL A 539 -6.39 -21.08 -10.25
CA VAL A 539 -4.99 -21.38 -9.88
C VAL A 539 -4.94 -22.76 -9.26
N CYS A 540 -3.99 -23.58 -9.69
CA CYS A 540 -3.68 -24.86 -9.08
C CYS A 540 -2.19 -24.91 -8.71
N TRP A 541 -1.88 -25.31 -7.48
CA TRP A 541 -0.54 -25.70 -7.08
C TRP A 541 -0.32 -27.16 -7.41
N TYR A 542 0.70 -27.49 -8.21
CA TYR A 542 1.04 -28.88 -8.50
C TYR A 542 2.38 -29.28 -7.87
N ARG A 543 2.48 -30.54 -7.53
CA ARG A 543 3.71 -31.23 -7.13
C ARG A 543 3.61 -32.70 -7.49
N PHE A 544 4.61 -33.25 -8.18
CA PHE A 544 4.68 -34.65 -8.57
C PHE A 544 6.13 -35.13 -8.65
N GLY A 545 6.33 -36.46 -8.69
CA GLY A 545 7.67 -37.07 -8.76
C GLY A 545 8.27 -37.08 -10.18
N PRO A 546 9.57 -37.41 -10.32
CA PRO A 546 10.28 -37.34 -11.60
C PRO A 546 9.74 -38.31 -12.66
N ASP A 547 9.17 -39.47 -12.28
CA ASP A 547 8.58 -40.44 -13.20
C ASP A 547 7.04 -40.37 -13.24
N GLN A 548 6.50 -39.23 -12.89
CA GLN A 548 5.06 -38.95 -12.89
C GLN A 548 4.71 -37.85 -13.88
N ALA A 549 3.47 -37.88 -14.36
CA ALA A 549 2.84 -36.81 -15.11
C ALA A 549 1.67 -36.22 -14.28
N PHE A 550 1.41 -34.96 -14.47
CA PHE A 550 0.25 -34.29 -13.92
C PHE A 550 -0.74 -34.02 -15.06
N VAL A 551 -1.92 -34.60 -14.96
CA VAL A 551 -2.96 -34.55 -16.00
C VAL A 551 -4.04 -33.58 -15.58
N VAL A 552 -4.39 -32.65 -16.45
CA VAL A 552 -5.50 -31.69 -16.28
C VAL A 552 -6.58 -32.01 -17.30
N ARG A 553 -7.80 -32.21 -16.84
CA ARG A 553 -8.99 -32.43 -17.68
C ARG A 553 -9.99 -31.34 -17.47
N GLY A 554 -10.63 -30.91 -18.54
CA GLY A 554 -11.64 -29.88 -18.50
C GLY A 554 -12.39 -29.73 -19.80
N LYS A 555 -13.24 -28.73 -19.84
CA LYS A 555 -13.97 -28.33 -21.03
C LYS A 555 -13.59 -26.90 -21.38
N LEU A 556 -13.40 -26.61 -22.67
CA LEU A 556 -13.16 -25.25 -23.14
C LEU A 556 -14.34 -24.37 -22.74
N PRO A 557 -14.10 -23.25 -22.00
CA PRO A 557 -15.15 -22.31 -21.67
C PRO A 557 -15.62 -21.58 -22.94
N GLN A 558 -16.87 -21.14 -22.95
CA GLN A 558 -17.32 -20.12 -23.90
C GLN A 558 -16.71 -18.78 -23.51
N ALA A 559 -15.53 -18.50 -24.02
CA ALA A 559 -14.75 -17.34 -23.70
C ALA A 559 -14.03 -16.82 -24.95
N ARG A 560 -13.73 -15.54 -24.96
CA ARG A 560 -12.99 -14.91 -26.06
C ARG A 560 -11.54 -15.37 -26.13
N TYR A 561 -10.98 -15.70 -24.97
CA TYR A 561 -9.65 -16.30 -24.83
C TYR A 561 -9.66 -17.24 -23.63
N PHE A 562 -8.96 -18.37 -23.76
CA PHE A 562 -8.68 -19.29 -22.68
C PHE A 562 -7.25 -19.79 -22.80
N SER A 563 -6.54 -19.95 -21.67
CA SER A 563 -5.22 -20.59 -21.64
C SER A 563 -4.92 -21.30 -20.34
N LEU A 564 -4.02 -22.29 -20.45
CA LEU A 564 -3.33 -22.93 -19.33
C LEU A 564 -1.84 -22.62 -19.44
N CYS A 565 -1.26 -22.00 -18.40
CA CYS A 565 0.13 -21.58 -18.40
C CYS A 565 0.83 -22.00 -17.12
N LEU A 566 2.11 -22.43 -17.22
CA LEU A 566 2.94 -22.90 -16.11
C LEU A 566 3.81 -21.79 -15.54
N TYR A 567 3.96 -21.82 -14.22
CA TYR A 567 4.76 -20.86 -13.44
C TYR A 567 5.62 -21.58 -12.41
N ASN A 568 6.79 -21.02 -12.15
CA ASN A 568 7.62 -21.43 -11.03
C ASN A 568 7.04 -20.91 -9.69
N VAL A 569 7.71 -21.24 -8.60
CA VAL A 569 7.30 -20.85 -7.24
C VAL A 569 7.32 -19.34 -6.98
N TRP A 570 7.98 -18.56 -7.85
CA TRP A 570 8.06 -17.10 -7.81
C TRP A 570 6.97 -16.40 -8.62
N LEU A 571 6.03 -17.18 -9.20
CA LEU A 571 4.98 -16.70 -10.13
C LEU A 571 5.54 -16.10 -11.43
N GLU A 572 6.73 -16.54 -11.85
CA GLU A 572 7.25 -16.29 -13.20
C GLU A 572 6.86 -17.45 -14.11
N SER A 573 6.37 -17.17 -15.32
CA SER A 573 6.25 -18.23 -16.35
C SER A 573 7.61 -18.86 -16.62
N PHE A 574 7.65 -20.13 -17.01
CA PHE A 574 8.89 -20.74 -17.45
C PHE A 574 9.40 -20.10 -18.76
N ASP A 575 10.53 -20.54 -19.28
CA ASP A 575 11.12 -19.99 -20.50
C ASP A 575 10.31 -20.42 -21.74
N TYR A 576 9.32 -19.61 -22.10
CA TYR A 576 8.45 -19.86 -23.25
C TYR A 576 9.13 -19.61 -24.62
N THR A 577 10.36 -19.12 -24.62
CA THR A 577 11.13 -19.01 -25.88
C THR A 577 11.76 -20.34 -26.32
N ARG A 578 11.78 -21.33 -25.42
CA ARG A 578 12.40 -22.65 -25.63
C ARG A 578 11.49 -23.80 -25.29
N HIS A 579 10.48 -23.60 -24.47
CA HIS A 579 9.61 -24.63 -23.91
C HIS A 579 8.15 -24.29 -24.13
N GLN A 580 7.33 -25.29 -24.46
CA GLN A 580 5.89 -25.12 -24.55
C GLN A 580 5.27 -25.14 -23.14
N ILE A 581 5.19 -24.00 -22.51
CA ILE A 581 4.71 -23.85 -21.13
C ILE A 581 3.31 -23.24 -21.04
N CYS A 582 2.72 -22.91 -22.18
CA CYS A 582 1.38 -22.34 -22.29
C CYS A 582 0.67 -22.98 -23.49
N LEU A 583 -0.59 -23.29 -23.30
CA LEU A 583 -1.52 -23.68 -24.36
C LEU A 583 -2.76 -22.78 -24.26
N ASN A 584 -3.10 -22.11 -25.35
CA ASN A 584 -4.34 -21.33 -25.41
C ASN A 584 -5.43 -22.04 -26.23
N HIS A 585 -6.63 -21.43 -26.28
CA HIS A 585 -7.81 -22.00 -26.94
C HIS A 585 -7.64 -22.31 -28.43
N THR A 586 -6.65 -21.72 -29.12
CA THR A 586 -6.35 -22.01 -30.53
C THR A 586 -5.40 -23.21 -30.69
N GLN A 587 -4.69 -23.59 -29.61
CA GLN A 587 -3.68 -24.64 -29.58
C GLN A 587 -4.22 -25.92 -28.91
N ILE A 588 -5.13 -25.77 -27.94
CA ILE A 588 -5.71 -26.91 -27.23
C ILE A 588 -6.54 -27.76 -28.20
N GLN A 589 -6.16 -29.02 -28.35
CA GLN A 589 -6.93 -30.02 -29.07
C GLN A 589 -8.03 -30.53 -28.13
N ALA A 590 -9.30 -30.24 -28.46
CA ALA A 590 -10.48 -30.69 -27.73
C ALA A 590 -11.33 -31.61 -28.61
N ASP A 591 -12.14 -32.43 -28.00
CA ASP A 591 -13.10 -33.28 -28.69
C ASP A 591 -14.33 -32.48 -29.24
N SER A 592 -15.28 -33.17 -29.85
CA SER A 592 -16.50 -32.56 -30.40
C SER A 592 -17.40 -31.90 -29.34
N ASN A 593 -17.24 -32.24 -28.07
CA ASN A 593 -17.97 -31.67 -26.93
C ASN A 593 -17.21 -30.51 -26.28
N GLY A 594 -16.00 -30.22 -26.77
CA GLY A 594 -15.08 -29.23 -26.22
C GLY A 594 -14.27 -29.71 -25.01
N GLU A 595 -14.31 -31.03 -24.72
CA GLU A 595 -13.51 -31.62 -23.63
C GLU A 595 -12.06 -31.79 -24.05
N PHE A 596 -11.14 -31.52 -23.12
CA PHE A 596 -9.71 -31.62 -23.36
C PHE A 596 -8.97 -32.28 -22.20
N THR A 597 -7.84 -32.89 -22.56
CA THR A 597 -6.87 -33.40 -21.59
C THR A 597 -5.51 -32.78 -21.90
N VAL A 598 -4.85 -32.19 -20.89
CA VAL A 598 -3.50 -31.62 -20.97
C VAL A 598 -2.58 -32.37 -20.03
N VAL A 599 -1.39 -32.74 -20.51
CA VAL A 599 -0.39 -33.46 -19.74
C VAL A 599 0.80 -32.55 -19.42
N LEU A 600 1.19 -32.48 -18.16
CA LEU A 600 2.36 -31.78 -17.67
C LEU A 600 3.44 -32.80 -17.30
N CYS A 601 4.61 -32.72 -17.93
CA CYS A 601 5.80 -33.48 -17.59
C CYS A 601 7.06 -32.86 -18.25
N ASP A 602 8.23 -33.33 -17.84
CA ASP A 602 9.52 -32.80 -18.29
C ASP A 602 10.01 -33.41 -19.63
N ARG A 603 9.34 -34.44 -20.11
CA ARG A 603 9.66 -35.12 -21.37
C ARG A 603 8.43 -35.25 -22.22
N ASP A 604 8.56 -34.95 -23.51
CA ASP A 604 7.46 -35.07 -24.45
C ASP A 604 6.84 -36.47 -24.40
N PRO A 605 5.57 -36.58 -23.96
CA PRO A 605 4.87 -37.86 -23.89
C PRO A 605 4.25 -38.30 -25.23
N GLY A 606 4.46 -37.55 -26.31
CA GLY A 606 3.92 -37.82 -27.65
C GLY A 606 2.42 -37.50 -27.78
N VAL A 607 1.88 -36.60 -26.96
CA VAL A 607 0.47 -36.16 -27.02
C VAL A 607 0.37 -34.70 -27.46
N GLY A 608 -0.74 -34.34 -28.16
CA GLY A 608 -0.89 -33.00 -28.74
C GLY A 608 -1.01 -31.89 -27.70
N ASN A 609 -1.63 -32.17 -26.55
CA ASN A 609 -1.79 -31.21 -25.47
C ASN A 609 -0.76 -31.48 -24.37
N TRP A 610 0.48 -31.12 -24.58
CA TRP A 610 1.57 -31.26 -23.62
C TRP A 610 2.07 -29.87 -23.15
N LEU A 611 2.32 -29.73 -21.86
CA LEU A 611 3.01 -28.61 -21.25
C LEU A 611 4.32 -29.08 -20.63
N ASP A 612 5.42 -28.52 -21.10
CA ASP A 612 6.78 -28.80 -20.63
C ASP A 612 7.02 -28.11 -19.28
N THR A 613 7.29 -28.91 -18.25
CA THR A 613 7.58 -28.37 -16.92
C THR A 613 9.02 -27.85 -16.79
N SER A 614 9.81 -27.93 -17.84
CA SER A 614 11.19 -27.39 -17.86
C SER A 614 12.04 -27.87 -16.67
N GLY A 615 11.88 -29.16 -16.31
CA GLY A 615 12.57 -29.78 -15.18
C GLY A 615 12.02 -29.50 -13.80
N HIS A 616 10.86 -28.79 -13.68
CA HIS A 616 10.25 -28.49 -12.39
C HIS A 616 9.24 -29.55 -11.97
N ASN A 617 9.38 -30.03 -10.73
CA ASN A 617 8.46 -30.99 -10.12
C ASN A 617 7.35 -30.33 -9.31
N ALA A 618 7.41 -29.01 -9.15
CA ALA A 618 6.43 -28.22 -8.40
C ALA A 618 6.33 -26.81 -9.00
N GLY A 619 5.11 -26.26 -8.96
CA GLY A 619 4.84 -24.92 -9.49
C GLY A 619 3.35 -24.62 -9.50
N TYR A 620 2.99 -23.58 -10.21
CA TYR A 620 1.59 -23.21 -10.42
C TYR A 620 1.18 -23.45 -11.87
N ILE A 621 -0.07 -23.88 -12.04
CA ILE A 621 -0.76 -23.79 -13.31
C ILE A 621 -1.89 -22.76 -13.15
N LEU A 622 -1.93 -21.80 -14.07
CA LEU A 622 -2.92 -20.76 -14.10
C LEU A 622 -3.80 -20.93 -15.35
N ALA A 623 -5.09 -21.17 -15.12
CA ALA A 623 -6.09 -21.09 -16.16
C ALA A 623 -6.64 -19.67 -16.21
N ARG A 624 -6.66 -19.05 -17.40
CA ARG A 624 -7.23 -17.74 -17.67
C ARG A 624 -8.37 -17.85 -18.64
N SER A 625 -9.49 -17.18 -18.33
CA SER A 625 -10.62 -17.00 -19.25
C SER A 625 -10.93 -15.51 -19.36
N LEU A 626 -10.99 -14.99 -20.58
CA LEU A 626 -11.38 -13.62 -20.87
C LEU A 626 -12.82 -13.56 -21.39
N LEU A 627 -13.62 -12.68 -20.80
CA LEU A 627 -15.01 -12.44 -21.21
C LEU A 627 -15.77 -13.77 -21.36
N HIS A 628 -15.65 -14.67 -20.37
CA HIS A 628 -16.35 -15.94 -20.41
C HIS A 628 -17.83 -15.76 -20.06
N GLU A 629 -18.66 -16.59 -20.69
CA GLU A 629 -20.11 -16.64 -20.44
C GLU A 629 -20.43 -17.74 -19.44
N GLY A 630 -21.28 -17.45 -18.47
CA GLY A 630 -21.70 -18.40 -17.43
C GLY A 630 -20.60 -18.74 -16.41
N ASP A 631 -20.75 -19.87 -15.74
CA ASP A 631 -19.77 -20.39 -14.78
C ASP A 631 -18.58 -21.02 -15.51
N ALA A 632 -17.37 -20.76 -15.02
CA ALA A 632 -16.16 -21.40 -15.57
C ALA A 632 -16.22 -22.92 -15.36
N PRO A 633 -16.03 -23.73 -16.42
CA PRO A 633 -16.05 -25.18 -16.28
C PRO A 633 -15.02 -25.66 -15.25
N PRO A 634 -15.35 -26.66 -14.42
CA PRO A 634 -14.43 -27.20 -13.45
C PRO A 634 -13.27 -27.93 -14.13
N LEU A 635 -12.05 -27.61 -13.68
CA LEU A 635 -10.85 -28.32 -14.10
C LEU A 635 -10.53 -29.42 -13.09
N ARG A 636 -10.33 -30.64 -13.55
CA ARG A 636 -10.01 -31.82 -12.75
C ARG A 636 -8.55 -32.17 -12.93
N THR A 637 -7.92 -32.70 -11.90
CA THR A 637 -6.49 -33.06 -11.95
C THR A 637 -6.26 -34.48 -11.45
N GLN A 638 -5.23 -35.10 -12.00
CA GLN A 638 -4.77 -36.43 -11.61
C GLN A 638 -3.25 -36.51 -11.73
N THR A 639 -2.58 -37.18 -10.80
CA THR A 639 -1.17 -37.57 -10.96
C THR A 639 -1.12 -39.02 -11.36
N VAL A 640 -0.38 -39.35 -12.40
CA VAL A 640 -0.22 -40.70 -12.94
C VAL A 640 1.25 -41.04 -13.08
N TRP A 641 1.61 -42.33 -13.03
CA TRP A 641 2.95 -42.74 -13.40
C TRP A 641 3.12 -42.65 -14.92
N MET A 642 4.32 -42.28 -15.39
CA MET A 642 4.58 -42.19 -16.82
C MET A 642 4.34 -43.52 -17.55
N SER A 643 4.58 -44.66 -16.87
CA SER A 643 4.29 -46.01 -17.39
C SER A 643 2.79 -46.30 -17.56
N GLU A 644 1.92 -45.59 -16.85
CA GLU A 644 0.46 -45.76 -16.85
C GLU A 644 -0.25 -44.68 -17.67
N LEU A 645 0.50 -43.70 -18.20
CA LEU A 645 -0.08 -42.51 -18.84
C LEU A 645 -0.95 -42.88 -20.05
N SER A 646 -0.48 -43.82 -20.91
CA SER A 646 -1.26 -44.27 -22.08
C SER A 646 -2.61 -44.85 -21.69
N ASP A 647 -2.66 -45.69 -20.65
CA ASP A 647 -3.90 -46.28 -20.15
C ASP A 647 -4.83 -45.25 -19.54
N ALA A 648 -4.26 -44.30 -18.76
CA ALA A 648 -5.00 -43.19 -18.18
C ALA A 648 -5.61 -42.24 -19.24
N LEU A 649 -4.97 -42.09 -20.40
CA LEU A 649 -5.50 -41.29 -21.50
C LEU A 649 -6.50 -42.07 -22.36
N ALA A 650 -6.34 -43.42 -22.52
CA ALA A 650 -7.24 -44.25 -23.29
C ALA A 650 -8.60 -44.49 -22.57
N GLY A 651 -8.59 -44.50 -21.24
CA GLY A 651 -9.83 -44.66 -20.43
C GLY A 651 -10.85 -43.53 -20.61
N ASP A 652 -10.45 -42.38 -21.08
CA ASP A 652 -11.30 -41.20 -21.34
C ASP A 652 -12.10 -41.30 -22.66
N GLN A 653 -11.64 -42.13 -23.62
CA GLN A 653 -12.33 -42.34 -24.90
C GLN A 653 -13.50 -43.34 -24.82
N ALA A 654 -13.65 -44.02 -23.66
CA ALA A 654 -14.64 -45.07 -23.47
C ALA A 654 -15.79 -44.67 -22.52
N SER A 655 -15.76 -43.47 -21.95
CA SER A 655 -16.82 -42.95 -21.07
C SER A 655 -17.49 -41.72 -21.68
#